data_76bc08e1256925584711e7abe75c1a66
#
_entry.id   76bc08e1256925584711e7abe75c1a66
#
_cell.length_a   1.000
_cell.length_b   1.000
_cell.length_c   1.000
_cell.angle_alpha   90.00
_cell.angle_beta   90.00
_cell.angle_gamma   90.00
#
_symmetry.space_group_name_H-M   'P 1'
#
loop_
_entity.id
_entity.type
_entity.pdbx_description
1 polymer ?
#
loop_
_entity_poly.entity_id
_entity_poly.type
_entity_poly.pdbx_seq_one_letter_code
_entity_poly.pdbx_strand_id
1 'polypeptide(L)'
;MLELDVSVVVPARNAAAWLGECLESIADQGPREVIVVDGCSTDDTVKIARSFGAEVISDEGRGLPAARMMGVRSAQCDVVTLIDADVILPPGSLARLLGEFEAGDFDGLQFGLASEADGPGYWGSALAWHHNHSRVRSWFGVCATLIRRDLLLSVGFDDSFRSGEDVELRIRLEKAGYRLGVSPTTVVRHRFADTFDGARDQWEQDGAGMARTIRKHPASAGWMVALPLLATVRGMGMSLVRAPRYLPYWPGFLIYNYRSMIGEILRPSGGPLSVGGNAAWLAAARVAPMVTGFLFWALVALVLSPAQTGLGSVVVSAALLTVQLGMFGVGPATLTLLPAETDGGRRLMATSLLTVATFTLAVAAGLAALTGYFGSGVGEAWHNPLVTVLFLATAVLAALAYQLDHIGVAQERADRALFRSIVQSIVQLSVLALAFAFGIHELSVVIGAVATGALASVVVGLRQLRRAKASPDWRRGLRPPNALKLLRPGLPNHALMLADRAPGYLLPLIVAATLGPAPTAAWYIVWMMATAVFFVPQSAGFSLQTALAGTRSRPGLVSSAIRTSVLLTVVAGGLLILIGPFLLRFLGPDYASAWVLIPILVPALLLSCVTQVYYGLCRAQGRLVESTAVAGVAAALILVPAAAVAHQYGLTGISMLWSLAQGAAALIASWRLLVLTHAKASSSAAVQIPSSANQEPTGKETP
;
A
#
# COMPACT_ATOMS: atom_id res chain seq x y z
N MET A 1 -27.10 13.04 45.48
CA MET A 1 -26.64 11.97 44.55
C MET A 1 -25.42 11.34 45.17
N LEU A 2 -25.25 10.03 45.04
CA LEU A 2 -23.99 9.39 45.42
C LEU A 2 -22.89 9.88 44.45
N GLU A 3 -21.81 10.37 45.02
CA GLU A 3 -20.63 10.80 44.26
C GLU A 3 -20.01 9.57 43.56
N LEU A 4 -19.82 9.64 42.25
CA LEU A 4 -19.19 8.56 41.46
C LEU A 4 -17.67 8.73 41.51
N ASP A 5 -16.92 7.68 41.84
CA ASP A 5 -15.47 7.70 41.91
C ASP A 5 -14.84 7.64 40.48
N VAL A 6 -15.11 8.67 39.70
CA VAL A 6 -14.71 8.82 38.29
C VAL A 6 -14.30 10.27 38.07
N SER A 7 -13.14 10.45 37.42
CA SER A 7 -12.69 11.75 36.92
C SER A 7 -13.17 11.94 35.48
N VAL A 8 -13.84 13.05 35.18
CA VAL A 8 -14.27 13.38 33.83
C VAL A 8 -13.31 14.39 33.19
N VAL A 9 -12.77 14.07 32.02
CA VAL A 9 -11.85 14.92 31.25
C VAL A 9 -12.53 15.37 29.98
N VAL A 10 -12.66 16.70 29.79
CA VAL A 10 -13.31 17.33 28.65
C VAL A 10 -12.28 18.19 27.90
N PRO A 11 -11.71 17.73 26.79
CA PRO A 11 -10.91 18.59 25.92
C PRO A 11 -11.83 19.59 25.22
N ALA A 12 -11.51 20.89 25.25
CA ALA A 12 -12.33 21.92 24.65
C ALA A 12 -11.49 22.97 23.93
N ARG A 13 -11.91 23.34 22.73
CA ARG A 13 -11.30 24.43 21.95
C ARG A 13 -12.39 25.16 21.16
N ASN A 14 -12.59 26.44 21.47
CA ASN A 14 -13.64 27.26 20.85
C ASN A 14 -15.00 26.54 20.89
N ALA A 15 -15.35 26.00 22.05
CA ALA A 15 -16.52 25.17 22.26
C ALA A 15 -17.65 25.87 23.02
N ALA A 16 -17.63 27.21 23.11
CA ALA A 16 -18.59 27.99 23.90
C ALA A 16 -20.06 27.70 23.53
N ALA A 17 -20.33 27.34 22.26
CA ALA A 17 -21.68 27.03 21.81
C ALA A 17 -22.26 25.73 22.41
N TRP A 18 -21.43 24.75 22.80
CA TRP A 18 -21.87 23.41 23.21
C TRP A 18 -21.44 23.01 24.61
N LEU A 19 -20.34 23.58 25.11
CA LEU A 19 -19.71 23.19 26.38
C LEU A 19 -20.64 23.37 27.57
N GLY A 20 -21.51 24.39 27.57
CA GLY A 20 -22.46 24.61 28.69
C GLY A 20 -23.39 23.44 28.94
N GLU A 21 -24.10 22.99 27.90
CA GLU A 21 -25.03 21.84 28.01
C GLU A 21 -24.27 20.52 28.28
N CYS A 22 -23.06 20.36 27.71
CA CYS A 22 -22.22 19.22 28.00
C CYS A 22 -21.86 19.16 29.49
N LEU A 23 -21.36 20.26 30.08
CA LEU A 23 -20.97 20.33 31.48
C LEU A 23 -22.18 20.21 32.44
N GLU A 24 -23.33 20.78 32.09
CA GLU A 24 -24.57 20.59 32.84
C GLU A 24 -24.94 19.11 32.88
N SER A 25 -24.91 18.44 31.74
CA SER A 25 -25.22 17.01 31.66
C SER A 25 -24.23 16.13 32.42
N ILE A 26 -22.94 16.54 32.52
CA ILE A 26 -21.93 15.87 33.33
C ILE A 26 -22.15 16.12 34.82
N ALA A 27 -22.42 17.35 35.21
CA ALA A 27 -22.67 17.71 36.62
C ALA A 27 -23.86 16.92 37.19
N ASP A 28 -24.91 16.69 36.41
CA ASP A 28 -26.06 15.87 36.75
C ASP A 28 -25.73 14.38 37.00
N GLN A 29 -24.55 13.90 36.60
CA GLN A 29 -24.10 12.52 36.86
C GLN A 29 -23.42 12.38 38.25
N GLY A 30 -22.91 13.48 38.83
CA GLY A 30 -22.22 13.49 40.12
C GLY A 30 -20.83 12.82 40.06
N PRO A 31 -19.98 13.10 39.06
CA PRO A 31 -18.59 12.63 39.07
C PRO A 31 -17.82 13.31 40.19
N ARG A 32 -16.73 12.69 40.68
CA ARG A 32 -15.90 13.22 41.74
C ARG A 32 -15.19 14.51 41.35
N GLU A 33 -14.77 14.61 40.09
CA GLU A 33 -14.14 15.80 39.52
C GLU A 33 -14.41 15.94 38.04
N VAL A 34 -14.38 17.20 37.56
CA VAL A 34 -14.48 17.55 36.15
C VAL A 34 -13.30 18.42 35.78
N ILE A 35 -12.51 17.97 34.82
CA ILE A 35 -11.32 18.64 34.33
C ILE A 35 -11.56 19.06 32.87
N VAL A 36 -11.57 20.37 32.62
CA VAL A 36 -11.65 20.91 31.26
C VAL A 36 -10.25 21.28 30.80
N VAL A 37 -9.82 20.71 29.67
CA VAL A 37 -8.51 21.03 29.09
C VAL A 37 -8.69 21.95 27.91
N ASP A 38 -8.33 23.24 28.09
CA ASP A 38 -8.50 24.29 27.09
C ASP A 38 -7.39 24.29 26.06
N GLY A 39 -7.77 24.17 24.78
CA GLY A 39 -6.89 24.19 23.61
C GLY A 39 -6.55 25.59 23.10
N CYS A 40 -6.29 26.56 23.99
CA CYS A 40 -6.08 27.99 23.66
C CYS A 40 -7.31 28.60 22.97
N SER A 41 -8.47 28.49 23.60
CA SER A 41 -9.73 29.07 23.08
C SER A 41 -9.68 30.60 23.05
N THR A 42 -10.35 31.19 22.06
CA THR A 42 -10.47 32.63 21.87
C THR A 42 -11.90 33.14 22.11
N ASP A 43 -12.81 32.24 22.44
CA ASP A 43 -14.22 32.49 22.80
C ASP A 43 -14.46 32.33 24.32
N ASP A 44 -15.73 32.30 24.76
CA ASP A 44 -16.09 32.18 26.16
C ASP A 44 -15.90 30.75 26.77
N THR A 45 -15.26 29.80 26.07
CA THR A 45 -15.07 28.40 26.51
C THR A 45 -14.55 28.31 27.96
N VAL A 46 -13.45 29.01 28.29
CA VAL A 46 -12.84 28.98 29.62
C VAL A 46 -13.75 29.57 30.69
N LYS A 47 -14.46 30.64 30.36
CA LYS A 47 -15.41 31.30 31.27
C LYS A 47 -16.58 30.38 31.61
N ILE A 48 -17.14 29.70 30.61
CA ILE A 48 -18.18 28.70 30.77
C ILE A 48 -17.70 27.56 31.66
N ALA A 49 -16.54 26.97 31.37
CA ALA A 49 -15.98 25.86 32.15
C ALA A 49 -15.87 26.21 33.66
N ARG A 50 -15.35 27.40 33.98
CA ARG A 50 -15.22 27.87 35.36
C ARG A 50 -16.53 28.12 36.05
N SER A 51 -17.58 28.53 35.31
CA SER A 51 -18.91 28.77 35.89
C SER A 51 -19.59 27.49 36.36
N PHE A 52 -19.20 26.31 35.81
CA PHE A 52 -19.65 24.99 36.26
C PHE A 52 -18.73 24.38 37.35
N GLY A 53 -17.72 25.12 37.85
CA GLY A 53 -16.81 24.63 38.90
C GLY A 53 -15.78 23.61 38.40
N ALA A 54 -15.60 23.49 37.09
CA ALA A 54 -14.61 22.60 36.52
C ALA A 54 -13.18 23.11 36.77
N GLU A 55 -12.22 22.20 37.03
CA GLU A 55 -10.81 22.50 36.96
C GLU A 55 -10.41 22.79 35.53
N VAL A 56 -9.80 23.97 35.27
CA VAL A 56 -9.42 24.35 33.90
C VAL A 56 -7.90 24.39 33.78
N ILE A 57 -7.35 23.53 32.93
CA ILE A 57 -5.93 23.50 32.56
C ILE A 57 -5.76 23.81 31.08
N SER A 58 -4.59 24.33 30.67
CA SER A 58 -4.33 24.65 29.26
C SER A 58 -3.42 23.58 28.65
N ASP A 59 -3.70 23.19 27.37
CA ASP A 59 -2.81 22.32 26.60
C ASP A 59 -1.67 23.08 25.91
N GLU A 60 -1.59 24.40 26.09
CA GLU A 60 -0.61 25.28 25.48
C GLU A 60 -0.56 25.17 23.93
N GLY A 61 -1.68 24.82 23.33
CA GLY A 61 -1.81 24.65 21.87
C GLY A 61 -1.20 23.36 21.30
N ARG A 62 -0.93 22.36 22.14
CA ARG A 62 -0.34 21.08 21.72
C ARG A 62 -1.31 20.19 20.95
N GLY A 63 -2.63 20.40 21.13
CA GLY A 63 -3.68 19.71 20.42
C GLY A 63 -4.32 18.57 21.19
N LEU A 64 -5.39 17.98 20.58
CA LEU A 64 -6.33 17.06 21.24
C LEU A 64 -5.69 15.87 21.96
N PRO A 65 -4.69 15.13 21.39
CA PRO A 65 -4.05 14.03 22.12
C PRO A 65 -3.34 14.49 23.41
N ALA A 66 -2.62 15.59 23.31
CA ALA A 66 -1.92 16.18 24.46
C ALA A 66 -2.92 16.69 25.50
N ALA A 67 -4.01 17.34 25.07
CA ALA A 67 -5.08 17.80 25.96
C ALA A 67 -5.70 16.64 26.77
N ARG A 68 -6.07 15.54 26.09
CA ARG A 68 -6.59 14.34 26.78
C ARG A 68 -5.58 13.78 27.78
N MET A 69 -4.30 13.66 27.40
CA MET A 69 -3.26 13.15 28.31
C MET A 69 -2.99 14.07 29.49
N MET A 70 -3.07 15.38 29.31
CA MET A 70 -2.91 16.34 30.42
C MET A 70 -4.05 16.20 31.42
N GLY A 71 -5.31 16.09 30.94
CA GLY A 71 -6.45 15.82 31.81
C GLY A 71 -6.31 14.48 32.56
N VAL A 72 -5.88 13.40 31.87
CA VAL A 72 -5.65 12.09 32.51
C VAL A 72 -4.57 12.14 33.58
N ARG A 73 -3.52 12.95 33.40
CA ARG A 73 -2.46 13.13 34.40
C ARG A 73 -2.95 13.91 35.61
N SER A 74 -3.78 14.93 35.42
CA SER A 74 -4.41 15.71 36.50
C SER A 74 -5.46 14.91 37.27
N ALA A 75 -6.13 13.96 36.64
CA ALA A 75 -7.18 13.14 37.23
C ALA A 75 -6.70 12.38 38.47
N GLN A 76 -7.59 12.27 39.49
CA GLN A 76 -7.28 11.63 40.77
C GLN A 76 -7.87 10.22 40.89
N CYS A 77 -8.96 9.91 40.17
CA CYS A 77 -9.61 8.60 40.21
C CYS A 77 -8.88 7.57 39.34
N ASP A 78 -9.04 6.28 39.68
CA ASP A 78 -8.48 5.15 38.92
C ASP A 78 -9.18 4.94 37.58
N VAL A 79 -10.43 5.40 37.46
CA VAL A 79 -11.21 5.38 36.22
C VAL A 79 -11.40 6.81 35.71
N VAL A 80 -11.04 7.02 34.46
CA VAL A 80 -11.22 8.31 33.78
C VAL A 80 -12.25 8.16 32.67
N THR A 81 -13.15 9.13 32.60
CA THR A 81 -14.09 9.26 31.47
C THR A 81 -13.62 10.39 30.55
N LEU A 82 -13.26 10.06 29.32
CA LEU A 82 -13.01 11.05 28.27
C LEU A 82 -14.35 11.42 27.63
N ILE A 83 -14.69 12.70 27.56
CA ILE A 83 -15.94 13.21 26.97
C ILE A 83 -15.62 14.42 26.11
N ASP A 84 -16.00 14.37 24.82
CA ASP A 84 -15.84 15.52 23.94
C ASP A 84 -16.92 16.58 24.23
N ALA A 85 -16.60 17.87 24.02
CA ALA A 85 -17.43 19.00 24.42
C ALA A 85 -18.81 19.09 23.71
N ASP A 86 -19.04 18.28 22.69
CA ASP A 86 -20.28 18.15 21.90
C ASP A 86 -21.15 16.93 22.29
N VAL A 87 -20.81 16.27 23.41
CA VAL A 87 -21.54 15.10 23.94
C VAL A 87 -22.46 15.52 25.08
N ILE A 88 -23.67 14.96 25.12
CA ILE A 88 -24.65 15.15 26.20
C ILE A 88 -25.00 13.79 26.82
N LEU A 89 -24.85 13.70 28.12
CA LEU A 89 -25.11 12.50 28.91
C LEU A 89 -26.57 12.47 29.41
N PRO A 90 -27.36 11.46 29.05
CA PRO A 90 -28.67 11.25 29.69
C PRO A 90 -28.56 10.97 31.21
N PRO A 91 -29.54 11.34 32.01
CA PRO A 91 -29.51 11.14 33.46
C PRO A 91 -29.16 9.69 33.86
N GLY A 92 -28.19 9.53 34.77
CA GLY A 92 -27.74 8.25 35.31
C GLY A 92 -26.94 7.38 34.30
N SER A 93 -26.57 7.91 33.14
CA SER A 93 -25.84 7.12 32.11
C SER A 93 -24.42 6.80 32.55
N LEU A 94 -23.72 7.71 33.26
CA LEU A 94 -22.38 7.46 33.76
C LEU A 94 -22.33 6.32 34.77
N ALA A 95 -23.27 6.32 35.74
CA ALA A 95 -23.37 5.25 36.72
C ALA A 95 -23.69 3.89 36.08
N ARG A 96 -24.56 3.86 35.06
CA ARG A 96 -24.88 2.63 34.33
C ARG A 96 -23.65 2.12 33.57
N LEU A 97 -22.92 2.99 32.86
CA LEU A 97 -21.74 2.57 32.13
C LEU A 97 -20.62 2.10 33.06
N LEU A 98 -20.45 2.74 34.22
CA LEU A 98 -19.48 2.31 35.24
C LEU A 98 -19.81 0.89 35.73
N GLY A 99 -21.09 0.61 36.01
CA GLY A 99 -21.54 -0.74 36.37
C GLY A 99 -21.32 -1.78 35.27
N GLU A 100 -21.54 -1.43 33.99
CA GLU A 100 -21.22 -2.29 32.86
C GLU A 100 -19.69 -2.51 32.72
N PHE A 101 -18.88 -1.47 32.93
CA PHE A 101 -17.43 -1.49 32.89
C PHE A 101 -16.84 -2.46 33.92
N GLU A 102 -17.29 -2.36 35.17
CA GLU A 102 -16.86 -3.22 36.28
C GLU A 102 -17.34 -4.67 36.08
N ALA A 103 -18.64 -4.87 35.81
CA ALA A 103 -19.22 -6.21 35.62
C ALA A 103 -18.61 -6.95 34.40
N GLY A 104 -18.22 -6.23 33.39
CA GLY A 104 -17.63 -6.77 32.17
C GLY A 104 -16.13 -6.94 32.24
N ASP A 105 -15.43 -6.51 33.31
CA ASP A 105 -13.99 -6.49 33.46
C ASP A 105 -13.30 -5.86 32.22
N PHE A 106 -13.79 -4.69 31.81
CA PHE A 106 -13.23 -3.94 30.69
C PHE A 106 -12.03 -3.10 31.13
N ASP A 107 -11.06 -2.94 30.25
CA ASP A 107 -9.98 -1.95 30.38
C ASP A 107 -10.39 -0.60 29.78
N GLY A 108 -11.30 -0.63 28.77
CA GLY A 108 -11.92 0.53 28.16
C GLY A 108 -13.34 0.21 27.67
N LEU A 109 -14.33 1.04 28.02
CA LEU A 109 -15.72 0.89 27.60
C LEU A 109 -16.28 2.21 27.10
N GLN A 110 -16.64 2.26 25.84
CA GLN A 110 -17.25 3.44 25.21
C GLN A 110 -18.79 3.40 25.39
N PHE A 111 -19.39 4.56 25.61
CA PHE A 111 -20.84 4.73 25.44
C PHE A 111 -21.30 4.39 24.03
N GLY A 112 -22.49 3.87 23.86
CA GLY A 112 -23.17 3.91 22.57
C GLY A 112 -23.40 5.37 22.15
N LEU A 113 -23.25 5.67 20.88
CA LEU A 113 -23.44 7.03 20.36
C LEU A 113 -24.72 7.11 19.53
N ALA A 114 -25.61 8.06 19.89
CA ALA A 114 -26.72 8.52 19.07
C ALA A 114 -26.37 9.89 18.52
N SER A 115 -26.05 9.93 17.23
CA SER A 115 -25.65 11.18 16.55
C SER A 115 -26.88 12.01 16.19
N GLU A 116 -26.81 13.32 16.42
CA GLU A 116 -27.87 14.28 16.09
C GLU A 116 -27.28 15.56 15.48
N ALA A 117 -28.10 16.29 14.72
CA ALA A 117 -27.72 17.57 14.17
C ALA A 117 -28.04 18.69 15.16
N ASP A 118 -27.19 19.69 15.21
CA ASP A 118 -27.38 20.92 16.00
C ASP A 118 -28.25 21.96 15.23
N GLY A 119 -29.33 21.48 14.61
CA GLY A 119 -30.24 22.32 13.83
C GLY A 119 -31.07 21.54 12.79
N PRO A 120 -32.00 22.22 12.09
CA PRO A 120 -32.92 21.58 11.14
C PRO A 120 -32.35 21.42 9.73
N GLY A 121 -31.09 21.78 9.47
CA GLY A 121 -30.49 21.79 8.16
C GLY A 121 -30.12 20.42 7.61
N TYR A 122 -29.60 20.42 6.37
CA TYR A 122 -29.35 19.20 5.63
C TYR A 122 -28.06 18.48 6.07
N TRP A 123 -26.96 19.23 6.28
CA TRP A 123 -25.63 18.63 6.39
C TRP A 123 -25.40 17.90 7.70
N GLY A 124 -25.80 18.52 8.82
CA GLY A 124 -25.74 17.86 10.14
C GLY A 124 -26.67 16.65 10.20
N SER A 125 -27.89 16.78 9.65
CA SER A 125 -28.84 15.65 9.58
C SER A 125 -28.33 14.49 8.72
N ALA A 126 -27.65 14.77 7.59
CA ALA A 126 -27.06 13.75 6.73
C ALA A 126 -25.86 13.05 7.40
N LEU A 127 -25.02 13.82 8.11
CA LEU A 127 -23.89 13.33 8.86
C LEU A 127 -24.37 12.45 10.04
N ALA A 128 -25.34 12.91 10.80
CA ALA A 128 -25.96 12.14 11.87
C ALA A 128 -26.61 10.84 11.36
N TRP A 129 -27.31 10.91 10.21
CA TRP A 129 -27.89 9.73 9.57
C TRP A 129 -26.80 8.72 9.18
N HIS A 130 -25.69 9.19 8.58
CA HIS A 130 -24.52 8.35 8.24
C HIS A 130 -24.00 7.63 9.48
N HIS A 131 -23.73 8.34 10.57
CA HIS A 131 -23.18 7.78 11.80
C HIS A 131 -24.11 6.75 12.44
N ASN A 132 -25.41 7.03 12.47
CA ASN A 132 -26.40 6.13 13.10
C ASN A 132 -26.67 4.85 12.28
N HIS A 133 -26.51 4.87 10.95
CA HIS A 133 -26.97 3.77 10.08
C HIS A 133 -25.83 3.07 9.33
N SER A 134 -24.77 3.76 8.97
CA SER A 134 -23.70 3.17 8.16
C SER A 134 -22.44 2.82 8.94
N ARG A 135 -22.23 3.39 10.12
CA ARG A 135 -21.06 3.10 10.95
C ARG A 135 -21.19 1.75 11.65
N VAL A 136 -20.06 1.07 11.84
CA VAL A 136 -20.01 -0.17 12.62
C VAL A 136 -20.16 0.19 14.10
N ARG A 137 -21.26 -0.24 14.75
CA ARG A 137 -21.59 0.10 16.14
C ARG A 137 -20.58 -0.39 17.18
N SER A 138 -19.79 -1.40 16.84
CA SER A 138 -18.74 -1.96 17.72
C SER A 138 -17.39 -1.27 17.59
N TRP A 139 -17.33 -0.15 16.88
CA TRP A 139 -16.07 0.58 16.67
C TRP A 139 -15.75 1.43 17.90
N PHE A 140 -14.80 0.95 18.72
CA PHE A 140 -14.33 1.66 19.92
C PHE A 140 -13.58 2.95 19.53
N GLY A 141 -13.94 4.05 20.12
CA GLY A 141 -13.30 5.35 20.04
C GLY A 141 -13.17 5.99 21.42
N VAL A 142 -12.82 7.26 21.50
CA VAL A 142 -12.56 7.96 22.77
C VAL A 142 -13.41 9.22 22.98
N CYS A 143 -14.40 9.46 22.15
CA CYS A 143 -15.29 10.62 22.22
C CYS A 143 -16.15 10.66 23.49
N ALA A 144 -16.58 9.48 23.98
CA ALA A 144 -17.30 9.32 25.26
C ALA A 144 -16.96 7.92 25.81
N THR A 145 -15.94 7.81 26.69
CA THR A 145 -15.34 6.52 27.00
C THR A 145 -14.78 6.47 28.41
N LEU A 146 -15.17 5.44 29.18
CA LEU A 146 -14.51 5.07 30.43
C LEU A 146 -13.26 4.24 30.10
N ILE A 147 -12.15 4.54 30.79
CA ILE A 147 -10.92 3.80 30.62
C ILE A 147 -10.08 3.85 31.91
N ARG A 148 -9.33 2.80 32.20
CA ARG A 148 -8.44 2.78 33.36
C ARG A 148 -7.34 3.84 33.19
N ARG A 149 -7.15 4.66 34.22
CA ARG A 149 -6.19 5.76 34.22
C ARG A 149 -4.74 5.26 34.06
N ASP A 150 -4.36 4.22 34.77
CA ASP A 150 -3.02 3.59 34.70
C ASP A 150 -2.72 3.07 33.30
N LEU A 151 -3.72 2.49 32.62
CA LEU A 151 -3.62 2.06 31.24
C LEU A 151 -3.29 3.24 30.30
N LEU A 152 -4.03 4.35 30.38
CA LEU A 152 -3.76 5.54 29.56
C LEU A 152 -2.42 6.17 29.88
N LEU A 153 -1.99 6.17 31.15
CA LEU A 153 -0.67 6.68 31.55
C LEU A 153 0.47 5.82 30.99
N SER A 154 0.25 4.50 30.88
CA SER A 154 1.27 3.57 30.37
C SER A 154 1.39 3.57 28.85
N VAL A 155 0.25 3.62 28.13
CA VAL A 155 0.21 3.51 26.65
C VAL A 155 0.25 4.89 25.99
N GLY A 156 -0.46 5.86 26.51
CA GLY A 156 -0.57 7.24 26.04
C GLY A 156 -1.19 7.41 24.64
N PHE A 157 -1.53 8.63 24.30
CA PHE A 157 -1.85 9.01 22.91
C PHE A 157 -0.57 9.38 22.16
N ASP A 158 -0.60 9.29 20.84
CA ASP A 158 0.50 9.76 19.98
C ASP A 158 0.25 11.23 19.59
N ASP A 159 1.07 12.13 20.12
CA ASP A 159 0.96 13.59 19.91
C ASP A 159 1.16 14.01 18.44
N SER A 160 1.68 13.13 17.59
CA SER A 160 1.80 13.40 16.15
C SER A 160 0.46 13.35 15.41
N PHE A 161 -0.59 12.78 16.04
CA PHE A 161 -1.93 12.71 15.47
C PHE A 161 -2.73 13.97 15.78
N ARG A 162 -3.23 14.63 14.73
CA ARG A 162 -4.17 15.74 14.85
C ARG A 162 -5.62 15.30 14.67
N SER A 163 -5.84 14.08 14.19
CA SER A 163 -7.12 13.37 14.07
C SER A 163 -6.83 11.88 13.86
N GLY A 164 -7.75 10.98 14.26
CA GLY A 164 -7.62 9.53 14.18
C GLY A 164 -6.70 8.95 15.27
N GLU A 165 -6.42 9.71 16.32
CA GLU A 165 -5.67 9.29 17.50
C GLU A 165 -6.37 8.17 18.26
N ASP A 166 -7.70 8.15 18.23
CA ASP A 166 -8.55 7.12 18.82
C ASP A 166 -8.40 5.77 18.12
N VAL A 167 -8.39 5.78 16.78
CA VAL A 167 -8.19 4.58 15.96
C VAL A 167 -6.78 4.04 16.18
N GLU A 168 -5.79 4.91 16.26
CA GLU A 168 -4.40 4.54 16.49
C GLU A 168 -4.23 3.92 17.90
N LEU A 169 -4.79 4.57 18.92
CA LEU A 169 -4.77 4.07 20.29
C LEU A 169 -5.43 2.71 20.38
N ARG A 170 -6.63 2.54 19.80
CA ARG A 170 -7.32 1.26 19.75
C ARG A 170 -6.46 0.15 19.17
N ILE A 171 -5.80 0.38 18.03
CA ILE A 171 -4.92 -0.63 17.41
C ILE A 171 -3.81 -1.07 18.36
N ARG A 172 -3.24 -0.15 19.15
CA ARG A 172 -2.21 -0.49 20.13
C ARG A 172 -2.77 -1.28 21.31
N LEU A 173 -3.92 -0.86 21.83
CA LEU A 173 -4.59 -1.53 22.95
C LEU A 173 -5.05 -2.95 22.57
N GLU A 174 -5.70 -3.12 21.42
CA GLU A 174 -6.09 -4.44 20.90
C GLU A 174 -4.89 -5.38 20.70
N LYS A 175 -3.79 -4.86 20.16
CA LYS A 175 -2.55 -5.65 20.00
C LYS A 175 -1.89 -6.05 21.32
N ALA A 176 -2.06 -5.23 22.34
CA ALA A 176 -1.56 -5.53 23.70
C ALA A 176 -2.48 -6.49 24.46
N GLY A 177 -3.67 -6.82 23.92
CA GLY A 177 -4.60 -7.78 24.50
C GLY A 177 -5.58 -7.17 25.52
N TYR A 178 -5.69 -5.83 25.59
CA TYR A 178 -6.64 -5.16 26.47
C TYR A 178 -8.08 -5.36 26.03
N ARG A 179 -8.99 -5.45 26.99
CA ARG A 179 -10.40 -5.71 26.77
C ARG A 179 -11.17 -4.40 26.55
N LEU A 180 -11.50 -4.13 25.29
CA LEU A 180 -12.21 -2.93 24.87
C LEU A 180 -13.65 -3.27 24.46
N GLY A 181 -14.60 -2.37 24.71
CA GLY A 181 -16.00 -2.55 24.35
C GLY A 181 -16.74 -1.26 24.02
N VAL A 182 -17.93 -1.41 23.45
CA VAL A 182 -18.90 -0.33 23.26
C VAL A 182 -20.21 -0.79 23.86
N SER A 183 -20.77 0.01 24.78
CA SER A 183 -22.05 -0.33 25.41
C SER A 183 -23.19 -0.36 24.39
N PRO A 184 -23.94 -1.45 24.31
CA PRO A 184 -25.13 -1.52 23.47
C PRO A 184 -26.37 -0.85 24.11
N THR A 185 -26.36 -0.63 25.42
CA THR A 185 -27.51 -0.22 26.21
C THR A 185 -27.40 1.20 26.73
N THR A 186 -26.20 1.64 27.10
CA THR A 186 -25.97 2.98 27.65
C THR A 186 -25.48 3.91 26.53
N VAL A 187 -26.42 4.74 26.03
CA VAL A 187 -26.22 5.58 24.84
C VAL A 187 -26.25 7.06 25.25
N VAL A 188 -25.29 7.83 24.70
CA VAL A 188 -25.22 9.30 24.84
C VAL A 188 -25.47 9.99 23.50
N ARG A 189 -25.84 11.28 23.56
CA ARG A 189 -26.08 12.10 22.36
C ARG A 189 -24.79 12.77 21.95
N HIS A 190 -24.44 12.65 20.67
CA HIS A 190 -23.29 13.30 20.06
C HIS A 190 -23.77 14.23 18.95
N ARG A 191 -23.43 15.52 19.05
CA ARG A 191 -23.96 16.56 18.17
C ARG A 191 -23.00 16.90 17.04
N PHE A 192 -23.57 17.20 15.89
CA PHE A 192 -22.83 17.69 14.73
C PHE A 192 -23.31 19.08 14.31
N ALA A 193 -22.36 19.95 13.95
CA ALA A 193 -22.67 21.23 13.36
C ALA A 193 -23.50 21.06 12.07
N ASP A 194 -24.59 21.82 11.96
CA ASP A 194 -25.51 21.70 10.83
C ASP A 194 -25.13 22.61 9.66
N THR A 195 -23.85 22.58 9.27
CA THR A 195 -23.29 23.36 8.17
C THR A 195 -22.50 22.47 7.21
N PHE A 196 -22.39 22.91 5.95
CA PHE A 196 -21.52 22.22 4.98
C PHE A 196 -20.05 22.23 5.42
N ASP A 197 -19.59 23.34 5.99
CA ASP A 197 -18.21 23.47 6.46
C ASP A 197 -17.94 22.49 7.60
N GLY A 198 -18.87 22.31 8.54
CA GLY A 198 -18.78 21.31 9.60
C GLY A 198 -18.70 19.88 9.06
N ALA A 199 -19.56 19.54 8.10
CA ALA A 199 -19.51 18.22 7.45
C ALA A 199 -18.21 17.99 6.67
N ARG A 200 -17.76 19.01 5.92
CA ARG A 200 -16.49 18.98 5.18
C ARG A 200 -15.30 18.78 6.13
N ASP A 201 -15.24 19.54 7.21
CA ASP A 201 -14.14 19.47 8.18
C ASP A 201 -14.08 18.08 8.84
N GLN A 202 -15.24 17.48 9.16
CA GLN A 202 -15.31 16.10 9.65
C GLN A 202 -14.74 15.11 8.63
N TRP A 203 -15.14 15.18 7.36
CA TRP A 203 -14.64 14.29 6.31
C TRP A 203 -13.15 14.47 6.06
N GLU A 204 -12.65 15.71 6.11
CA GLU A 204 -11.22 15.98 5.95
C GLU A 204 -10.41 15.46 7.16
N GLN A 205 -10.94 15.55 8.37
CA GLN A 205 -10.32 14.98 9.57
C GLN A 205 -10.28 13.46 9.50
N ASP A 206 -11.39 12.81 9.11
CA ASP A 206 -11.46 11.36 8.95
C ASP A 206 -10.45 10.87 7.91
N GLY A 207 -10.39 11.50 6.73
CA GLY A 207 -9.43 11.16 5.68
C GLY A 207 -7.98 11.32 6.12
N ALA A 208 -7.64 12.42 6.78
CA ALA A 208 -6.29 12.66 7.29
C ALA A 208 -5.92 11.68 8.42
N GLY A 209 -6.86 11.39 9.33
CA GLY A 209 -6.69 10.43 10.41
C GLY A 209 -6.42 9.03 9.88
N MET A 210 -7.23 8.56 8.91
CA MET A 210 -7.00 7.28 8.24
C MET A 210 -5.61 7.22 7.60
N ALA A 211 -5.19 8.28 6.91
CA ALA A 211 -3.88 8.32 6.26
C ALA A 211 -2.71 8.18 7.26
N ARG A 212 -2.79 8.87 8.42
CA ARG A 212 -1.78 8.76 9.49
C ARG A 212 -1.76 7.36 10.09
N THR A 213 -2.94 6.80 10.37
CA THR A 213 -3.09 5.45 10.90
C THR A 213 -2.51 4.40 9.94
N ILE A 214 -2.82 4.50 8.64
CA ILE A 214 -2.26 3.62 7.59
C ILE A 214 -0.72 3.74 7.56
N ARG A 215 -0.20 4.97 7.64
CA ARG A 215 1.24 5.20 7.62
C ARG A 215 1.95 4.56 8.82
N LYS A 216 1.35 4.64 10.00
CA LYS A 216 1.93 4.07 11.23
C LYS A 216 1.74 2.57 11.35
N HIS A 217 0.57 2.06 10.93
CA HIS A 217 0.15 0.66 11.05
C HIS A 217 -0.27 0.04 9.70
N PRO A 218 0.60 0.01 8.68
CA PRO A 218 0.21 -0.37 7.32
C PRO A 218 -0.34 -1.80 7.22
N ALA A 219 0.19 -2.74 8.01
CA ALA A 219 -0.26 -4.13 8.02
C ALA A 219 -1.68 -4.30 8.62
N SER A 220 -2.04 -3.49 9.62
CA SER A 220 -3.33 -3.58 10.33
C SER A 220 -4.38 -2.65 9.74
N ALA A 221 -3.97 -1.50 9.19
CA ALA A 221 -4.85 -0.42 8.75
C ALA A 221 -4.81 -0.16 7.23
N GLY A 222 -3.98 -0.86 6.46
CA GLY A 222 -3.84 -0.64 5.02
C GLY A 222 -5.16 -0.74 4.24
N TRP A 223 -6.07 -1.60 4.67
CA TRP A 223 -7.42 -1.75 4.11
C TRP A 223 -8.27 -0.48 4.21
N MET A 224 -7.97 0.43 5.14
CA MET A 224 -8.69 1.70 5.32
C MET A 224 -8.58 2.62 4.09
N VAL A 225 -7.62 2.37 3.18
CA VAL A 225 -7.57 3.06 1.88
C VAL A 225 -8.88 2.88 1.10
N ALA A 226 -9.49 1.71 1.20
CA ALA A 226 -10.75 1.42 0.52
C ALA A 226 -11.99 1.90 1.30
N LEU A 227 -11.84 2.24 2.58
CA LEU A 227 -12.95 2.52 3.48
C LEU A 227 -13.88 3.64 3.00
N PRO A 228 -13.39 4.82 2.52
CA PRO A 228 -14.29 5.86 2.04
C PRO A 228 -15.12 5.42 0.82
N LEU A 229 -14.54 4.63 -0.09
CA LEU A 229 -15.24 4.08 -1.25
C LEU A 229 -16.30 3.06 -0.81
N LEU A 230 -15.93 2.11 0.03
CA LEU A 230 -16.85 1.07 0.53
C LEU A 230 -18.00 1.69 1.35
N ALA A 231 -17.69 2.67 2.20
CA ALA A 231 -18.68 3.41 2.96
C ALA A 231 -19.62 4.19 2.03
N THR A 232 -19.09 4.81 0.97
CA THR A 232 -19.90 5.52 -0.03
C THR A 232 -20.85 4.57 -0.76
N VAL A 233 -20.34 3.46 -1.28
CA VAL A 233 -21.17 2.48 -2.03
C VAL A 233 -22.28 1.92 -1.14
N ARG A 234 -21.92 1.47 0.09
CA ARG A 234 -22.91 0.98 1.07
C ARG A 234 -23.91 2.07 1.45
N GLY A 235 -23.41 3.27 1.74
CA GLY A 235 -24.24 4.38 2.18
C GLY A 235 -25.17 4.90 1.09
N MET A 236 -24.73 4.97 -0.16
CA MET A 236 -25.60 5.29 -1.32
C MET A 236 -26.70 4.24 -1.47
N GLY A 237 -26.37 2.95 -1.39
CA GLY A 237 -27.36 1.86 -1.46
C GLY A 237 -28.39 1.95 -0.34
N MET A 238 -27.94 2.20 0.91
CA MET A 238 -28.85 2.38 2.06
C MET A 238 -29.69 3.66 1.93
N SER A 239 -29.09 4.76 1.47
CA SER A 239 -29.81 6.02 1.25
C SER A 239 -30.89 5.86 0.18
N LEU A 240 -30.57 5.18 -0.91
CA LEU A 240 -31.55 4.95 -1.99
C LEU A 240 -32.83 4.25 -1.50
N VAL A 241 -32.67 3.30 -0.56
CA VAL A 241 -33.78 2.49 -0.05
C VAL A 241 -34.50 3.18 1.13
N ARG A 242 -33.75 3.81 2.08
CA ARG A 242 -34.30 4.24 3.35
C ARG A 242 -34.44 5.76 3.49
N ALA A 243 -33.60 6.53 2.82
CA ALA A 243 -33.55 7.99 2.97
C ALA A 243 -32.97 8.67 1.73
N PRO A 244 -33.69 8.67 0.57
CA PRO A 244 -33.16 9.18 -0.71
C PRO A 244 -32.67 10.63 -0.65
N ARG A 245 -33.20 11.44 0.27
CA ARG A 245 -32.79 12.83 0.50
C ARG A 245 -31.31 12.97 0.84
N TYR A 246 -30.64 11.91 1.36
CA TYR A 246 -29.22 11.93 1.72
C TYR A 246 -28.27 11.43 0.62
N LEU A 247 -28.77 11.10 -0.56
CA LEU A 247 -27.90 10.73 -1.71
C LEU A 247 -26.86 11.81 -2.05
N PRO A 248 -27.17 13.12 -2.07
CA PRO A 248 -26.20 14.17 -2.36
C PRO A 248 -25.04 14.31 -1.36
N TYR A 249 -25.15 13.72 -0.17
CA TYR A 249 -24.10 13.70 0.85
C TYR A 249 -22.85 12.90 0.41
N TRP A 250 -23.05 11.76 -0.28
CA TRP A 250 -22.01 10.77 -0.51
C TRP A 250 -20.91 11.23 -1.48
N PRO A 251 -21.18 11.97 -2.56
CA PRO A 251 -20.11 12.55 -3.39
C PRO A 251 -19.16 13.46 -2.61
N GLY A 252 -19.71 14.32 -1.74
CA GLY A 252 -18.91 15.17 -0.86
C GLY A 252 -18.07 14.34 0.10
N PHE A 253 -18.69 13.37 0.81
CA PHE A 253 -18.00 12.45 1.69
C PHE A 253 -16.81 11.76 0.98
N LEU A 254 -17.01 11.21 -0.22
CA LEU A 254 -15.98 10.53 -0.98
C LEU A 254 -14.81 11.46 -1.37
N ILE A 255 -15.16 12.61 -1.95
CA ILE A 255 -14.19 13.57 -2.48
C ILE A 255 -13.32 14.14 -1.35
N TYR A 256 -13.91 14.63 -0.27
CA TYR A 256 -13.16 15.29 0.80
C TYR A 256 -12.35 14.31 1.65
N ASN A 257 -12.86 13.08 1.90
CA ASN A 257 -12.06 12.03 2.54
C ASN A 257 -10.81 11.70 1.71
N TYR A 258 -10.97 11.42 0.42
CA TYR A 258 -9.80 11.09 -0.40
C TYR A 258 -8.89 12.28 -0.64
N ARG A 259 -9.43 13.50 -0.82
CA ARG A 259 -8.61 14.71 -0.94
C ARG A 259 -7.71 14.89 0.29
N SER A 260 -8.27 14.77 1.48
CA SER A 260 -7.53 14.90 2.73
C SER A 260 -6.57 13.74 2.96
N MET A 261 -7.01 12.50 2.71
CA MET A 261 -6.18 11.30 2.78
C MET A 261 -4.96 11.42 1.86
N ILE A 262 -5.16 11.78 0.60
CA ILE A 262 -4.10 12.00 -0.37
C ILE A 262 -3.19 13.14 0.09
N GLY A 263 -3.76 14.26 0.50
CA GLY A 263 -3.02 15.41 1.01
C GLY A 263 -2.11 15.06 2.19
N GLU A 264 -2.60 14.25 3.12
CA GLU A 264 -1.82 13.80 4.29
C GLU A 264 -0.75 12.76 3.91
N ILE A 265 -1.07 11.81 3.01
CA ILE A 265 -0.09 10.86 2.45
C ILE A 265 1.06 11.61 1.75
N LEU A 266 0.75 12.74 1.11
CA LEU A 266 1.70 13.57 0.39
C LEU A 266 2.54 14.48 1.31
N ARG A 267 2.10 14.75 2.53
CA ARG A 267 2.89 15.53 3.48
C ARG A 267 4.16 14.77 3.81
N PRO A 268 5.34 15.39 3.69
CA PRO A 268 6.59 14.75 4.08
C PRO A 268 6.51 14.41 5.57
N SER A 269 6.52 13.13 5.92
CA SER A 269 6.75 12.72 7.30
C SER A 269 8.17 13.16 7.71
N GLY A 270 8.29 13.78 8.85
CA GLY A 270 9.57 14.37 9.31
C GLY A 270 10.66 13.36 9.68
N GLY A 271 10.45 12.05 9.51
CA GLY A 271 11.40 11.01 9.83
C GLY A 271 11.37 9.82 8.87
N PRO A 272 12.37 8.92 8.94
CA PRO A 272 12.38 7.68 8.16
C PRO A 272 11.23 6.75 8.59
N LEU A 273 10.64 6.06 7.62
CA LEU A 273 9.60 5.06 7.87
C LEU A 273 10.21 3.83 8.56
N SER A 274 9.45 3.14 9.41
CA SER A 274 9.87 1.84 9.93
C SER A 274 10.09 0.83 8.79
N VAL A 275 10.94 -0.17 9.00
CA VAL A 275 11.22 -1.22 8.01
C VAL A 275 9.93 -1.90 7.51
N GLY A 276 9.00 -2.20 8.44
CA GLY A 276 7.69 -2.76 8.09
C GLY A 276 6.80 -1.77 7.32
N GLY A 277 6.84 -0.48 7.67
CA GLY A 277 6.14 0.58 6.96
C GLY A 277 6.63 0.74 5.52
N ASN A 278 7.94 0.77 5.30
CA ASN A 278 8.52 0.83 3.96
C ASN A 278 8.13 -0.39 3.10
N ALA A 279 8.16 -1.60 3.66
CA ALA A 279 7.78 -2.82 2.95
C ALA A 279 6.32 -2.79 2.49
N ALA A 280 5.40 -2.33 3.34
CA ALA A 280 3.97 -2.25 3.00
C ALA A 280 3.69 -1.17 1.94
N TRP A 281 4.32 -0.01 2.02
CA TRP A 281 4.22 1.03 1.00
C TRP A 281 4.78 0.58 -0.34
N LEU A 282 5.89 -0.17 -0.32
CA LEU A 282 6.47 -0.75 -1.52
C LEU A 282 5.55 -1.81 -2.15
N ALA A 283 4.89 -2.64 -1.34
CA ALA A 283 3.90 -3.59 -1.82
C ALA A 283 2.70 -2.88 -2.45
N ALA A 284 2.15 -1.86 -1.79
CA ALA A 284 1.06 -1.05 -2.34
C ALA A 284 1.46 -0.35 -3.64
N ALA A 285 2.69 0.18 -3.73
CA ALA A 285 3.24 0.81 -4.94
C ALA A 285 3.38 -0.16 -6.12
N ARG A 286 3.41 -1.47 -5.86
CA ARG A 286 3.43 -2.50 -6.91
C ARG A 286 2.05 -3.00 -7.31
N VAL A 287 1.11 -3.08 -6.36
CA VAL A 287 -0.26 -3.55 -6.63
C VAL A 287 -1.08 -2.50 -7.37
N ALA A 288 -0.96 -1.23 -6.99
CA ALA A 288 -1.73 -0.16 -7.63
C ALA A 288 -1.54 -0.09 -9.17
N PRO A 289 -0.32 -0.15 -9.73
CA PRO A 289 -0.13 -0.19 -11.19
C PRO A 289 -0.70 -1.43 -11.86
N MET A 290 -0.82 -2.56 -11.17
CA MET A 290 -1.42 -3.78 -11.75
C MET A 290 -2.91 -3.61 -11.99
N VAL A 291 -3.62 -3.10 -10.98
CA VAL A 291 -5.07 -2.82 -11.09
C VAL A 291 -5.34 -1.75 -12.15
N THR A 292 -4.63 -0.64 -12.08
CA THR A 292 -4.80 0.46 -13.03
C THR A 292 -4.32 0.12 -14.43
N GLY A 293 -3.28 -0.73 -14.56
CA GLY A 293 -2.82 -1.27 -15.82
C GLY A 293 -3.87 -2.17 -16.47
N PHE A 294 -4.54 -3.03 -15.69
CA PHE A 294 -5.65 -3.82 -16.20
C PHE A 294 -6.81 -2.93 -16.70
N LEU A 295 -7.20 -1.91 -15.91
CA LEU A 295 -8.24 -0.95 -16.32
C LEU A 295 -7.86 -0.19 -17.60
N PHE A 296 -6.60 0.19 -17.74
CA PHE A 296 -6.07 0.84 -18.94
C PHE A 296 -6.25 -0.07 -20.17
N TRP A 297 -5.77 -1.31 -20.09
CA TRP A 297 -5.87 -2.25 -21.19
C TRP A 297 -7.30 -2.74 -21.46
N ALA A 298 -8.14 -2.82 -20.44
CA ALA A 298 -9.57 -3.06 -20.61
C ALA A 298 -10.24 -1.93 -21.41
N LEU A 299 -9.92 -0.67 -21.09
CA LEU A 299 -10.43 0.48 -21.83
C LEU A 299 -9.91 0.50 -23.29
N VAL A 300 -8.63 0.17 -23.50
CA VAL A 300 -8.07 0.01 -24.86
C VAL A 300 -8.80 -1.08 -25.63
N ALA A 301 -9.02 -2.26 -25.03
CA ALA A 301 -9.66 -3.39 -25.67
C ALA A 301 -11.16 -3.15 -25.98
N LEU A 302 -11.84 -2.29 -25.22
CA LEU A 302 -13.24 -1.91 -25.46
C LEU A 302 -13.41 -0.91 -26.60
N VAL A 303 -12.38 -0.13 -26.92
CA VAL A 303 -12.49 0.99 -27.85
C VAL A 303 -11.74 0.74 -29.16
N LEU A 304 -10.57 0.09 -29.09
CA LEU A 304 -9.75 -0.18 -30.27
C LEU A 304 -10.01 -1.61 -30.81
N SER A 305 -9.69 -1.80 -32.10
CA SER A 305 -9.75 -3.14 -32.69
C SER A 305 -8.73 -4.10 -32.02
N PRO A 306 -8.96 -5.42 -32.03
CA PRO A 306 -8.02 -6.40 -31.48
C PRO A 306 -6.61 -6.28 -32.08
N ALA A 307 -6.50 -5.96 -33.39
CA ALA A 307 -5.22 -5.75 -34.04
C ALA A 307 -4.47 -4.53 -33.47
N GLN A 308 -5.13 -3.39 -33.29
CA GLN A 308 -4.54 -2.20 -32.70
C GLN A 308 -4.19 -2.40 -31.22
N THR A 309 -5.05 -3.09 -30.46
CA THR A 309 -4.80 -3.45 -29.06
C THR A 309 -3.58 -4.35 -28.94
N GLY A 310 -3.47 -5.37 -29.81
CA GLY A 310 -2.32 -6.27 -29.86
C GLY A 310 -1.03 -5.52 -30.20
N LEU A 311 -1.05 -4.68 -31.23
CA LEU A 311 0.12 -3.88 -31.62
C LEU A 311 0.56 -2.91 -30.50
N GLY A 312 -0.42 -2.28 -29.83
CA GLY A 312 -0.14 -1.43 -28.65
C GLY A 312 0.52 -2.22 -27.52
N SER A 313 0.03 -3.43 -27.25
CA SER A 313 0.60 -4.30 -26.22
C SER A 313 2.04 -4.72 -26.53
N VAL A 314 2.35 -4.96 -27.79
CA VAL A 314 3.71 -5.27 -28.27
C VAL A 314 4.64 -4.09 -28.07
N VAL A 315 4.25 -2.89 -28.50
CA VAL A 315 5.08 -1.68 -28.33
C VAL A 315 5.35 -1.38 -26.85
N VAL A 316 4.32 -1.50 -25.99
CA VAL A 316 4.50 -1.31 -24.55
C VAL A 316 5.37 -2.41 -23.94
N SER A 317 5.21 -3.67 -24.34
CA SER A 317 6.07 -4.78 -23.90
C SER A 317 7.52 -4.59 -24.32
N ALA A 318 7.76 -4.12 -25.56
CA ALA A 318 9.06 -3.74 -26.04
C ALA A 318 9.68 -2.59 -25.22
N ALA A 319 8.88 -1.58 -24.86
CA ALA A 319 9.33 -0.49 -23.98
C ALA A 319 9.72 -1.00 -22.60
N LEU A 320 8.91 -1.89 -22.00
CA LEU A 320 9.21 -2.50 -20.70
C LEU A 320 10.45 -3.40 -20.73
N LEU A 321 10.64 -4.18 -21.81
CA LEU A 321 11.88 -4.93 -22.05
C LEU A 321 13.08 -3.99 -22.11
N THR A 322 12.95 -2.90 -22.87
CA THR A 322 13.99 -1.88 -23.01
C THR A 322 14.35 -1.25 -21.66
N VAL A 323 13.35 -0.96 -20.80
CA VAL A 323 13.57 -0.49 -19.44
C VAL A 323 14.39 -1.50 -18.64
N GLN A 324 14.02 -2.78 -18.69
CA GLN A 324 14.73 -3.83 -17.96
C GLN A 324 16.19 -3.95 -18.44
N LEU A 325 16.42 -3.95 -19.73
CA LEU A 325 17.78 -4.00 -20.30
C LEU A 325 18.56 -2.73 -19.95
N GLY A 326 17.97 -1.55 -20.11
CA GLY A 326 18.59 -0.25 -19.89
C GLY A 326 18.93 0.06 -18.43
N MET A 327 18.22 -0.53 -17.48
CA MET A 327 18.52 -0.42 -16.04
C MET A 327 19.91 -0.99 -15.66
N PHE A 328 20.37 -2.01 -16.33
CA PHE A 328 21.72 -2.62 -16.26
C PHE A 328 22.29 -2.79 -14.84
N GLY A 329 21.44 -3.04 -13.86
CA GLY A 329 21.82 -3.20 -12.46
C GLY A 329 21.97 -1.91 -11.64
N VAL A 330 21.75 -0.75 -12.24
CA VAL A 330 21.88 0.56 -11.57
C VAL A 330 20.88 0.71 -10.40
N GLY A 331 19.66 0.19 -10.52
CA GLY A 331 18.66 0.24 -9.47
C GLY A 331 19.11 -0.46 -8.18
N PRO A 332 19.41 -1.77 -8.21
CA PRO A 332 19.95 -2.50 -7.05
C PRO A 332 21.23 -1.89 -6.49
N ALA A 333 22.12 -1.39 -7.34
CA ALA A 333 23.34 -0.71 -6.90
C ALA A 333 23.02 0.58 -6.13
N THR A 334 22.04 1.35 -6.58
CA THR A 334 21.58 2.57 -5.87
C THR A 334 21.07 2.25 -4.48
N LEU A 335 20.32 1.15 -4.30
CA LEU A 335 19.83 0.70 -2.98
C LEU A 335 20.98 0.42 -1.99
N THR A 336 22.11 -0.09 -2.50
CA THR A 336 23.25 -0.46 -1.66
C THR A 336 24.17 0.75 -1.38
N LEU A 337 24.43 1.58 -2.39
CA LEU A 337 25.44 2.62 -2.33
C LEU A 337 24.92 3.96 -1.80
N LEU A 338 23.66 4.32 -2.10
CA LEU A 338 23.11 5.64 -1.74
C LEU A 338 23.08 5.91 -0.24
N PRO A 339 22.73 4.95 0.65
CA PRO A 339 22.75 5.17 2.11
C PRO A 339 24.14 5.42 2.69
N ALA A 340 25.22 4.99 2.00
CA ALA A 340 26.60 5.12 2.46
C ALA A 340 27.27 6.43 1.98
N GLU A 341 26.62 7.23 1.14
CA GLU A 341 27.18 8.46 0.58
C GLU A 341 27.08 9.64 1.57
N THR A 342 28.19 10.33 1.80
CA THR A 342 28.32 11.42 2.79
C THR A 342 27.71 12.76 2.35
N ASP A 343 27.57 12.97 1.03
CA ASP A 343 27.00 14.21 0.46
C ASP A 343 25.47 14.17 0.27
N GLY A 344 24.79 13.25 1.00
CA GLY A 344 23.36 12.95 0.78
C GLY A 344 23.07 12.29 -0.56
N GLY A 345 24.10 11.73 -1.21
CA GLY A 345 24.01 10.97 -2.45
C GLY A 345 23.60 11.79 -3.69
N ARG A 346 23.65 13.12 -3.63
CA ARG A 346 23.19 14.01 -4.72
C ARG A 346 23.89 13.75 -6.05
N ARG A 347 25.19 13.47 -6.00
CA ARG A 347 26.00 13.11 -7.17
C ARG A 347 25.64 11.72 -7.69
N LEU A 348 25.53 10.73 -6.79
CA LEU A 348 25.18 9.36 -7.14
C LEU A 348 23.78 9.28 -7.78
N MET A 349 22.80 10.05 -7.25
CA MET A 349 21.47 10.15 -7.84
C MET A 349 21.51 10.70 -9.28
N ALA A 350 22.27 11.79 -9.52
CA ALA A 350 22.42 12.34 -10.87
C ALA A 350 23.07 11.32 -11.82
N THR A 351 24.17 10.69 -11.38
CA THR A 351 24.86 9.66 -12.18
C THR A 351 23.92 8.50 -12.51
N SER A 352 23.16 7.99 -11.53
CA SER A 352 22.26 6.86 -11.74
C SER A 352 21.15 7.18 -12.74
N LEU A 353 20.52 8.37 -12.63
CA LEU A 353 19.48 8.81 -13.56
C LEU A 353 20.02 9.00 -14.99
N LEU A 354 21.18 9.64 -15.15
CA LEU A 354 21.79 9.85 -16.45
C LEU A 354 22.22 8.53 -17.09
N THR A 355 22.85 7.62 -16.34
CA THR A 355 23.27 6.30 -16.81
C THR A 355 22.07 5.50 -17.32
N VAL A 356 20.99 5.42 -16.51
CA VAL A 356 19.77 4.71 -16.89
C VAL A 356 19.14 5.34 -18.14
N ALA A 357 19.02 6.66 -18.21
CA ALA A 357 18.45 7.34 -19.37
C ALA A 357 19.25 7.04 -20.66
N THR A 358 20.59 7.14 -20.60
CA THR A 358 21.46 6.93 -21.75
C THR A 358 21.44 5.47 -22.23
N PHE A 359 21.59 4.51 -21.33
CA PHE A 359 21.53 3.09 -21.69
C PHE A 359 20.16 2.68 -22.21
N THR A 360 19.07 3.15 -21.57
CA THR A 360 17.72 2.85 -22.06
C THR A 360 17.47 3.43 -23.44
N LEU A 361 17.91 4.65 -23.70
CA LEU A 361 17.79 5.26 -25.03
C LEU A 361 18.56 4.47 -26.09
N ALA A 362 19.80 4.06 -25.79
CA ALA A 362 20.60 3.27 -26.70
C ALA A 362 19.97 1.90 -27.02
N VAL A 363 19.48 1.20 -25.99
CA VAL A 363 18.79 -0.08 -26.17
C VAL A 363 17.46 0.11 -26.91
N ALA A 364 16.68 1.15 -26.62
CA ALA A 364 15.44 1.46 -27.33
C ALA A 364 15.69 1.73 -28.83
N ALA A 365 16.66 2.56 -29.14
CA ALA A 365 17.03 2.87 -30.51
C ALA A 365 17.53 1.63 -31.25
N GLY A 366 18.38 0.82 -30.59
CA GLY A 366 18.84 -0.45 -31.15
C GLY A 366 17.73 -1.45 -31.43
N LEU A 367 16.76 -1.58 -30.49
CA LEU A 367 15.60 -2.46 -30.64
C LEU A 367 14.69 -1.99 -31.79
N ALA A 368 14.41 -0.69 -31.87
CA ALA A 368 13.60 -0.13 -32.95
C ALA A 368 14.24 -0.33 -34.32
N ALA A 369 15.57 -0.10 -34.43
CA ALA A 369 16.32 -0.34 -35.66
C ALA A 369 16.31 -1.82 -36.06
N LEU A 370 16.58 -2.72 -35.10
CA LEU A 370 16.63 -4.16 -35.35
C LEU A 370 15.25 -4.70 -35.82
N THR A 371 14.17 -4.35 -35.13
CA THR A 371 12.82 -4.82 -35.47
C THR A 371 12.28 -4.17 -36.73
N GLY A 372 12.67 -2.93 -37.01
CA GLY A 372 12.37 -2.25 -38.30
C GLY A 372 13.04 -2.92 -39.50
N TYR A 373 14.25 -3.43 -39.31
CA TYR A 373 15.00 -4.13 -40.37
C TYR A 373 14.39 -5.50 -40.74
N PHE A 374 13.92 -6.25 -39.75
CA PHE A 374 13.34 -7.59 -39.95
C PHE A 374 11.89 -7.64 -40.43
N GLY A 375 11.22 -6.53 -40.55
CA GLY A 375 10.02 -6.32 -41.39
C GLY A 375 8.75 -7.08 -41.08
N SER A 376 8.64 -7.80 -39.95
CA SER A 376 7.42 -8.58 -39.63
C SER A 376 6.68 -8.07 -38.41
N GLY A 377 5.35 -7.89 -38.51
CA GLY A 377 4.41 -7.63 -37.43
C GLY A 377 4.71 -6.42 -36.51
N VAL A 378 5.83 -6.47 -35.80
CA VAL A 378 6.33 -5.36 -34.95
C VAL A 378 6.88 -4.21 -35.80
N GLY A 379 7.47 -4.51 -36.97
CA GLY A 379 8.01 -3.51 -37.90
C GLY A 379 6.95 -2.53 -38.42
N GLU A 380 5.71 -2.97 -38.56
CA GLU A 380 4.59 -2.12 -39.00
C GLU A 380 4.35 -0.94 -38.05
N ALA A 381 4.56 -1.13 -36.73
CA ALA A 381 4.42 -0.05 -35.77
C ALA A 381 5.40 1.09 -36.00
N TRP A 382 6.60 0.80 -36.50
CA TRP A 382 7.67 1.78 -36.70
C TRP A 382 7.56 2.59 -38.00
N HIS A 383 6.64 2.21 -38.91
CA HIS A 383 6.36 3.02 -40.09
C HIS A 383 5.76 4.38 -39.74
N ASN A 384 5.15 4.50 -38.55
CA ASN A 384 4.69 5.79 -38.04
C ASN A 384 5.81 6.42 -37.17
N PRO A 385 6.50 7.49 -37.61
CA PRO A 385 7.58 8.12 -36.85
C PRO A 385 7.14 8.64 -35.49
N LEU A 386 5.86 9.06 -35.34
CA LEU A 386 5.30 9.49 -34.05
C LEU A 386 5.30 8.31 -33.05
N VAL A 387 4.91 7.12 -33.47
CA VAL A 387 4.91 5.90 -32.63
C VAL A 387 6.35 5.59 -32.18
N THR A 388 7.33 5.71 -33.08
CA THR A 388 8.75 5.48 -32.75
C THR A 388 9.25 6.50 -31.72
N VAL A 389 8.96 7.80 -31.90
CA VAL A 389 9.34 8.85 -30.94
C VAL A 389 8.67 8.63 -29.59
N LEU A 390 7.38 8.30 -29.57
CA LEU A 390 6.64 8.00 -28.35
C LEU A 390 7.16 6.75 -27.65
N PHE A 391 7.58 5.72 -28.38
CA PHE A 391 8.23 4.52 -27.84
C PHE A 391 9.55 4.87 -27.14
N LEU A 392 10.45 5.61 -27.82
CA LEU A 392 11.71 6.06 -27.21
C LEU A 392 11.48 6.88 -25.95
N ALA A 393 10.55 7.84 -26.02
CA ALA A 393 10.16 8.66 -24.87
C ALA A 393 9.59 7.81 -23.71
N THR A 394 8.68 6.89 -24.02
CA THR A 394 8.09 5.97 -23.04
C THR A 394 9.14 5.15 -22.33
N ALA A 395 10.06 4.53 -23.08
CA ALA A 395 11.13 3.71 -22.53
C ALA A 395 12.02 4.51 -21.57
N VAL A 396 12.50 5.69 -21.99
CA VAL A 396 13.37 6.54 -21.15
C VAL A 396 12.64 7.07 -19.92
N LEU A 397 11.42 7.58 -20.08
CA LEU A 397 10.64 8.14 -18.97
C LEU A 397 10.23 7.06 -17.95
N ALA A 398 9.85 5.87 -18.42
CA ALA A 398 9.54 4.76 -17.55
C ALA A 398 10.77 4.26 -16.79
N ALA A 399 11.94 4.20 -17.43
CA ALA A 399 13.19 3.84 -16.78
C ALA A 399 13.61 4.86 -15.71
N LEU A 400 13.45 6.16 -15.98
CA LEU A 400 13.69 7.23 -15.01
C LEU A 400 12.72 7.14 -13.83
N ALA A 401 11.42 6.91 -14.09
CA ALA A 401 10.43 6.73 -13.04
C ALA A 401 10.79 5.53 -12.14
N TYR A 402 11.18 4.41 -12.73
CA TYR A 402 11.60 3.21 -12.02
C TYR A 402 12.89 3.44 -11.20
N GLN A 403 13.84 4.20 -11.72
CA GLN A 403 15.05 4.58 -10.99
C GLN A 403 14.76 5.51 -9.81
N LEU A 404 13.80 6.43 -9.96
CA LEU A 404 13.33 7.28 -8.86
C LEU A 404 12.65 6.48 -7.75
N ASP A 405 12.05 5.33 -8.06
CA ASP A 405 11.53 4.41 -7.05
C ASP A 405 12.66 3.79 -6.23
N HIS A 406 13.74 3.34 -6.88
CA HIS A 406 14.93 2.83 -6.17
C HIS A 406 15.56 3.90 -5.28
N ILE A 407 15.67 5.14 -5.75
CA ILE A 407 16.15 6.28 -4.94
C ILE A 407 15.24 6.50 -3.74
N GLY A 408 13.92 6.49 -3.93
CA GLY A 408 12.96 6.65 -2.84
C GLY A 408 13.08 5.55 -1.78
N VAL A 409 13.23 4.30 -2.20
CA VAL A 409 13.44 3.15 -1.30
C VAL A 409 14.75 3.26 -0.55
N ALA A 410 15.86 3.64 -1.23
CA ALA A 410 17.16 3.85 -0.61
C ALA A 410 17.15 4.98 0.44
N GLN A 411 16.24 5.95 0.30
CA GLN A 411 16.01 7.02 1.27
C GLN A 411 14.96 6.65 2.36
N GLU A 412 14.54 5.38 2.44
CA GLU A 412 13.48 4.89 3.35
C GLU A 412 12.13 5.59 3.17
N ARG A 413 11.82 6.03 1.95
CA ARG A 413 10.63 6.78 1.58
C ARG A 413 9.85 6.10 0.44
N ALA A 414 9.48 4.82 0.65
CA ALA A 414 8.69 4.03 -0.29
C ALA A 414 7.27 4.61 -0.53
N ASP A 415 6.75 5.41 0.40
CA ASP A 415 5.52 6.19 0.24
C ASP A 415 5.55 7.08 -1.01
N ARG A 416 6.71 7.62 -1.37
CA ARG A 416 6.91 8.45 -2.57
C ARG A 416 6.74 7.67 -3.87
N ALA A 417 7.14 6.38 -3.87
CA ALA A 417 6.97 5.51 -5.03
C ALA A 417 5.48 5.22 -5.29
N LEU A 418 4.70 4.88 -4.25
CA LEU A 418 3.25 4.69 -4.38
C LEU A 418 2.57 5.93 -4.95
N PHE A 419 2.90 7.10 -4.42
CA PHE A 419 2.30 8.34 -4.92
C PHE A 419 2.59 8.56 -6.40
N ARG A 420 3.84 8.38 -6.85
CA ARG A 420 4.19 8.49 -8.27
C ARG A 420 3.42 7.49 -9.13
N SER A 421 3.26 6.25 -8.66
CA SER A 421 2.48 5.22 -9.36
C SER A 421 1.01 5.61 -9.51
N ILE A 422 0.40 6.18 -8.46
CA ILE A 422 -1.00 6.66 -8.51
C ILE A 422 -1.12 7.83 -9.50
N VAL A 423 -0.23 8.82 -9.43
CA VAL A 423 -0.24 9.97 -10.37
C VAL A 423 -0.05 9.50 -11.81
N GLN A 424 0.91 8.60 -12.05
CA GLN A 424 1.13 7.98 -13.36
C GLN A 424 -0.14 7.35 -13.88
N SER A 425 -0.81 6.54 -13.06
CA SER A 425 -2.03 5.81 -13.43
C SER A 425 -3.20 6.76 -13.73
N ILE A 426 -3.41 7.77 -12.89
CA ILE A 426 -4.48 8.75 -13.11
C ILE A 426 -4.24 9.51 -14.41
N VAL A 427 -3.03 10.03 -14.64
CA VAL A 427 -2.71 10.79 -15.85
C VAL A 427 -2.86 9.92 -17.10
N GLN A 428 -2.32 8.72 -17.08
CA GLN A 428 -2.39 7.76 -18.19
C GLN A 428 -3.83 7.39 -18.55
N LEU A 429 -4.68 7.07 -17.55
CA LEU A 429 -6.09 6.76 -17.77
C LEU A 429 -6.88 7.99 -18.24
N SER A 430 -6.60 9.17 -17.67
CA SER A 430 -7.28 10.41 -18.05
C SER A 430 -6.96 10.81 -19.50
N VAL A 431 -5.70 10.74 -19.90
CA VAL A 431 -5.28 11.04 -21.28
C VAL A 431 -5.95 10.09 -22.27
N LEU A 432 -5.96 8.79 -21.97
CA LEU A 432 -6.61 7.79 -22.80
C LEU A 432 -8.12 8.01 -22.91
N ALA A 433 -8.80 8.22 -21.77
CA ALA A 433 -10.24 8.43 -21.70
C ALA A 433 -10.66 9.72 -22.44
N LEU A 434 -9.91 10.81 -22.27
CA LEU A 434 -10.16 12.07 -22.96
C LEU A 434 -9.98 11.91 -24.48
N ALA A 435 -8.89 11.28 -24.93
CA ALA A 435 -8.66 11.08 -26.37
C ALA A 435 -9.79 10.25 -27.00
N PHE A 436 -10.24 9.19 -26.32
CA PHE A 436 -11.35 8.38 -26.79
C PHE A 436 -12.69 9.15 -26.79
N ALA A 437 -12.93 9.99 -25.78
CA ALA A 437 -14.10 10.85 -25.74
C ALA A 437 -14.13 11.88 -26.89
N PHE A 438 -12.97 12.31 -27.37
CA PHE A 438 -12.84 13.17 -28.55
C PHE A 438 -12.76 12.43 -29.87
N GLY A 439 -12.98 11.12 -29.88
CA GLY A 439 -13.03 10.28 -31.09
C GLY A 439 -11.66 9.96 -31.69
N ILE A 440 -10.56 10.10 -30.94
CA ILE A 440 -9.20 9.79 -31.41
C ILE A 440 -8.89 8.32 -31.03
N HIS A 441 -9.06 7.41 -31.99
CA HIS A 441 -8.92 5.95 -31.81
C HIS A 441 -7.68 5.42 -32.52
N GLU A 442 -6.49 5.93 -32.15
CA GLU A 442 -5.22 5.60 -32.78
C GLU A 442 -4.25 4.92 -31.81
N LEU A 443 -3.33 4.11 -32.34
CA LEU A 443 -2.25 3.48 -31.59
C LEU A 443 -1.36 4.52 -30.89
N SER A 444 -1.09 5.63 -31.54
CA SER A 444 -0.30 6.74 -30.99
C SER A 444 -0.83 7.27 -29.66
N VAL A 445 -2.15 7.29 -29.47
CA VAL A 445 -2.80 7.71 -28.23
C VAL A 445 -2.50 6.75 -27.07
N VAL A 446 -2.51 5.44 -27.33
CA VAL A 446 -2.21 4.43 -26.30
C VAL A 446 -0.80 4.61 -25.78
N ILE A 447 0.19 4.75 -26.69
CA ILE A 447 1.59 4.91 -26.32
C ILE A 447 1.83 6.29 -25.71
N GLY A 448 1.20 7.34 -26.26
CA GLY A 448 1.23 8.70 -25.73
C GLY A 448 0.67 8.81 -24.31
N ALA A 449 -0.40 8.10 -24.00
CA ALA A 449 -0.97 8.03 -22.65
C ALA A 449 0.02 7.39 -21.65
N VAL A 450 0.72 6.32 -22.04
CA VAL A 450 1.76 5.71 -21.20
C VAL A 450 2.95 6.65 -21.02
N ALA A 451 3.39 7.32 -22.10
CA ALA A 451 4.48 8.29 -22.04
C ALA A 451 4.17 9.49 -21.12
N THR A 452 2.97 10.07 -21.24
CA THR A 452 2.55 11.21 -20.42
C THR A 452 2.38 10.83 -18.95
N GLY A 453 1.87 9.63 -18.65
CA GLY A 453 1.84 9.10 -17.30
C GLY A 453 3.23 8.95 -16.71
N ALA A 454 4.18 8.37 -17.46
CA ALA A 454 5.57 8.23 -17.03
C ALA A 454 6.25 9.60 -16.84
N LEU A 455 5.99 10.57 -17.71
CA LEU A 455 6.48 11.95 -17.58
C LEU A 455 5.96 12.59 -16.28
N ALA A 456 4.67 12.47 -15.99
CA ALA A 456 4.08 12.97 -14.75
C ALA A 456 4.76 12.36 -13.51
N SER A 457 5.02 11.04 -13.54
CA SER A 457 5.75 10.33 -12.47
C SER A 457 7.17 10.90 -12.27
N VAL A 458 7.91 11.13 -13.35
CA VAL A 458 9.28 11.72 -13.31
C VAL A 458 9.24 13.15 -12.75
N VAL A 459 8.34 13.99 -13.25
CA VAL A 459 8.19 15.38 -12.78
C VAL A 459 7.88 15.43 -11.29
N VAL A 460 6.97 14.59 -10.83
CA VAL A 460 6.63 14.48 -9.40
C VAL A 460 7.84 13.98 -8.60
N GLY A 461 8.56 12.97 -9.08
CA GLY A 461 9.74 12.44 -8.41
C GLY A 461 10.84 13.49 -8.23
N LEU A 462 11.14 14.26 -9.28
CA LEU A 462 12.11 15.35 -9.20
C LEU A 462 11.64 16.48 -8.25
N ARG A 463 10.34 16.79 -8.23
CA ARG A 463 9.77 17.74 -7.24
C ARG A 463 9.87 17.21 -5.81
N GLN A 464 9.66 15.90 -5.59
CA GLN A 464 9.82 15.27 -4.28
C GLN A 464 11.28 15.37 -3.80
N LEU A 465 12.27 15.15 -4.67
CA LEU A 465 13.69 15.32 -4.34
C LEU A 465 14.04 16.78 -4.02
N ARG A 466 13.52 17.73 -4.81
CA ARG A 466 13.73 19.17 -4.54
C ARG A 466 13.17 19.60 -3.18
N ARG A 467 11.95 19.19 -2.85
CA ARG A 467 11.31 19.49 -1.55
C ARG A 467 12.06 18.88 -0.37
N ALA A 468 12.70 17.73 -0.57
CA ALA A 468 13.54 17.09 0.43
C ALA A 468 14.96 17.68 0.53
N LYS A 469 15.27 18.77 -0.19
CA LYS A 469 16.60 19.38 -0.31
C LYS A 469 17.68 18.40 -0.79
N ALA A 470 17.26 17.31 -1.46
CA ALA A 470 18.10 16.23 -2.00
C ALA A 470 18.16 16.27 -3.54
N SER A 471 18.17 17.44 -4.15
CA SER A 471 18.22 17.59 -5.61
C SER A 471 19.50 16.98 -6.19
N PRO A 472 19.41 16.23 -7.31
CA PRO A 472 20.59 15.68 -7.98
C PRO A 472 21.56 16.77 -8.44
N ASP A 473 22.85 16.53 -8.28
CA ASP A 473 23.92 17.42 -8.79
C ASP A 473 24.30 17.01 -10.22
N TRP A 474 23.58 17.57 -11.19
CA TRP A 474 23.74 17.23 -12.62
C TRP A 474 25.13 17.57 -13.16
N ARG A 475 25.78 18.65 -12.65
CA ARG A 475 27.11 19.07 -13.13
C ARG A 475 28.21 18.07 -12.77
N ARG A 476 28.13 17.47 -11.58
CA ARG A 476 29.10 16.49 -11.08
C ARG A 476 28.73 15.04 -11.45
N GLY A 477 27.47 14.78 -11.80
CA GLY A 477 26.97 13.46 -12.19
C GLY A 477 27.53 12.92 -13.52
N LEU A 478 27.93 13.80 -14.43
CA LEU A 478 28.40 13.44 -15.78
C LEU A 478 29.81 12.82 -15.84
N ARG A 479 30.53 12.63 -14.74
CA ARG A 479 31.90 12.08 -14.74
C ARG A 479 31.88 10.54 -14.86
N PRO A 480 32.53 9.95 -15.91
CA PRO A 480 32.52 8.52 -16.27
C PRO A 480 32.89 7.52 -15.16
N PRO A 481 33.85 7.78 -14.24
CA PRO A 481 34.31 6.80 -13.27
C PRO A 481 33.22 6.35 -12.28
N ASN A 482 32.12 7.14 -12.14
CA ASN A 482 31.05 6.83 -11.21
C ASN A 482 30.04 5.84 -11.75
N ALA A 483 29.86 5.77 -13.07
CA ALA A 483 28.95 4.81 -13.71
C ALA A 483 29.45 3.37 -13.50
N LEU A 484 30.77 3.11 -13.64
CA LEU A 484 31.35 1.78 -13.40
C LEU A 484 31.17 1.29 -11.95
N LYS A 485 31.23 2.20 -10.96
CA LYS A 485 30.97 1.87 -9.55
C LYS A 485 29.53 1.39 -9.32
N LEU A 486 28.55 1.89 -10.10
CA LEU A 486 27.16 1.47 -10.03
C LEU A 486 26.90 0.11 -10.66
N LEU A 487 27.62 -0.25 -11.72
CA LEU A 487 27.35 -1.47 -12.48
C LEU A 487 27.78 -2.74 -11.74
N ARG A 488 28.97 -2.73 -11.14
CA ARG A 488 29.61 -3.92 -10.53
C ARG A 488 28.75 -4.60 -9.44
N PRO A 489 28.19 -3.90 -8.43
CA PRO A 489 27.39 -4.55 -7.38
C PRO A 489 25.97 -4.90 -7.83
N GLY A 490 25.43 -4.24 -8.87
CA GLY A 490 24.06 -4.42 -9.33
C GLY A 490 23.85 -5.56 -10.31
N LEU A 491 24.88 -5.90 -11.10
CA LEU A 491 24.79 -6.84 -12.22
C LEU A 491 24.27 -8.25 -11.85
N PRO A 492 24.72 -8.89 -10.75
CA PRO A 492 24.25 -10.23 -10.42
C PRO A 492 22.77 -10.29 -10.08
N ASN A 493 22.26 -9.30 -9.32
CA ASN A 493 20.83 -9.20 -9.03
C ASN A 493 20.00 -8.88 -10.28
N HIS A 494 20.56 -8.07 -11.17
CA HIS A 494 19.92 -7.72 -12.43
C HIS A 494 19.80 -8.91 -13.37
N ALA A 495 20.84 -9.74 -13.45
CA ALA A 495 20.84 -10.95 -14.27
C ALA A 495 19.73 -11.93 -13.84
N LEU A 496 19.56 -12.15 -12.53
CA LEU A 496 18.46 -12.96 -12.01
C LEU A 496 17.10 -12.35 -12.36
N MET A 497 16.94 -11.03 -12.17
CA MET A 497 15.67 -10.35 -12.44
C MET A 497 15.32 -10.35 -13.93
N LEU A 498 16.32 -10.20 -14.79
CA LEU A 498 16.15 -10.27 -16.23
C LEU A 498 15.75 -11.68 -16.67
N ALA A 499 16.45 -12.72 -16.20
CA ALA A 499 16.14 -14.11 -16.53
C ALA A 499 14.71 -14.51 -16.08
N ASP A 500 14.30 -14.13 -14.88
CA ASP A 500 12.96 -14.40 -14.34
C ASP A 500 11.84 -13.69 -15.13
N ARG A 501 12.10 -12.47 -15.64
CA ARG A 501 11.08 -11.62 -16.28
C ARG A 501 11.10 -11.61 -17.80
N ALA A 502 12.21 -12.02 -18.43
CA ALA A 502 12.36 -11.98 -19.89
C ALA A 502 11.20 -12.67 -20.64
N PRO A 503 10.71 -13.86 -20.23
CA PRO A 503 9.58 -14.46 -20.92
C PRO A 503 8.34 -13.57 -20.94
N GLY A 504 8.04 -12.85 -19.85
CA GLY A 504 6.89 -11.96 -19.76
C GLY A 504 6.92 -10.80 -20.76
N TYR A 505 8.09 -10.33 -21.14
CA TYR A 505 8.25 -9.24 -22.09
C TYR A 505 8.47 -9.70 -23.52
N LEU A 506 9.13 -10.86 -23.72
CA LEU A 506 9.45 -11.38 -25.05
C LEU A 506 8.30 -12.19 -25.65
N LEU A 507 7.51 -12.92 -24.87
CA LEU A 507 6.40 -13.71 -25.39
C LEU A 507 5.38 -12.88 -26.17
N PRO A 508 4.93 -11.68 -25.74
CA PRO A 508 4.03 -10.85 -26.55
C PRO A 508 4.63 -10.50 -27.92
N LEU A 509 5.95 -10.26 -28.00
CA LEU A 509 6.65 -9.95 -29.24
C LEU A 509 6.69 -11.19 -30.15
N ILE A 510 7.02 -12.37 -29.59
CA ILE A 510 7.07 -13.64 -30.32
C ILE A 510 5.67 -14.02 -30.82
N VAL A 511 4.62 -13.91 -30.00
CA VAL A 511 3.25 -14.19 -30.37
C VAL A 511 2.78 -13.26 -31.51
N ALA A 512 3.10 -11.97 -31.43
CA ALA A 512 2.78 -11.03 -32.50
C ALA A 512 3.48 -11.33 -33.81
N ALA A 513 4.77 -11.72 -33.75
CA ALA A 513 5.55 -12.06 -34.92
C ALA A 513 5.09 -13.39 -35.59
N THR A 514 4.52 -14.31 -34.81
CA THR A 514 4.12 -15.65 -35.31
C THR A 514 2.64 -15.78 -35.61
N LEU A 515 1.76 -15.23 -34.79
CA LEU A 515 0.30 -15.37 -34.90
C LEU A 515 -0.40 -14.06 -35.31
N GLY A 516 0.33 -12.95 -35.32
CA GLY A 516 -0.18 -11.63 -35.64
C GLY A 516 -0.74 -10.85 -34.44
N PRO A 517 -1.11 -9.57 -34.67
CA PRO A 517 -1.49 -8.65 -33.57
C PRO A 517 -2.80 -9.03 -32.86
N ALA A 518 -3.83 -9.49 -33.56
CA ALA A 518 -5.15 -9.76 -32.96
C ALA A 518 -5.09 -10.90 -31.90
N PRO A 519 -4.50 -12.08 -32.17
CA PRO A 519 -4.28 -13.09 -31.13
C PRO A 519 -3.41 -12.59 -29.98
N THR A 520 -2.48 -11.69 -30.24
CA THR A 520 -1.62 -11.09 -29.22
C THR A 520 -2.43 -10.26 -28.22
N ALA A 521 -3.47 -9.55 -28.66
CA ALA A 521 -4.36 -8.80 -27.76
C ALA A 521 -5.02 -9.72 -26.73
N ALA A 522 -5.61 -10.81 -27.18
CA ALA A 522 -6.26 -11.79 -26.29
C ALA A 522 -5.25 -12.45 -25.32
N TRP A 523 -4.07 -12.86 -25.83
CA TRP A 523 -2.98 -13.36 -25.02
C TRP A 523 -2.57 -12.35 -23.94
N TYR A 524 -2.34 -11.10 -24.33
CA TYR A 524 -1.83 -10.07 -23.43
C TYR A 524 -2.79 -9.75 -22.28
N ILE A 525 -4.10 -9.68 -22.53
CA ILE A 525 -5.11 -9.48 -21.49
C ILE A 525 -5.09 -10.64 -20.48
N VAL A 526 -5.10 -11.90 -20.95
CA VAL A 526 -5.02 -13.07 -20.07
C VAL A 526 -3.70 -13.08 -19.29
N TRP A 527 -2.59 -12.73 -19.95
CA TRP A 527 -1.27 -12.65 -19.35
C TRP A 527 -1.21 -11.60 -18.24
N MET A 528 -1.82 -10.44 -18.43
CA MET A 528 -1.91 -9.41 -17.38
C MET A 528 -2.69 -9.91 -16.17
N MET A 529 -3.83 -10.59 -16.38
CA MET A 529 -4.61 -11.19 -15.29
C MET A 529 -3.79 -12.25 -14.53
N ALA A 530 -3.09 -13.12 -15.25
CA ALA A 530 -2.19 -14.12 -14.66
C ALA A 530 -1.03 -13.47 -13.88
N THR A 531 -0.44 -12.40 -14.42
CA THR A 531 0.66 -11.66 -13.78
C THR A 531 0.22 -11.00 -12.46
N ALA A 532 -1.03 -10.56 -12.36
CA ALA A 532 -1.57 -10.04 -11.10
C ALA A 532 -1.59 -11.13 -10.00
N VAL A 533 -1.93 -12.38 -10.34
CA VAL A 533 -1.85 -13.53 -9.43
C VAL A 533 -0.38 -13.89 -9.13
N PHE A 534 0.50 -13.86 -10.13
CA PHE A 534 1.93 -14.16 -9.99
C PHE A 534 2.66 -13.22 -9.01
N PHE A 535 2.09 -12.04 -8.76
CA PHE A 535 2.62 -11.13 -7.75
C PHE A 535 2.61 -11.71 -6.33
N VAL A 536 1.68 -12.62 -6.00
CA VAL A 536 1.60 -13.27 -4.69
C VAL A 536 2.86 -14.09 -4.40
N PRO A 537 3.27 -15.05 -5.26
CA PRO A 537 4.53 -15.78 -5.07
C PRO A 537 5.77 -14.87 -5.04
N GLN A 538 5.84 -13.86 -5.89
CA GLN A 538 6.95 -12.90 -5.86
C GLN A 538 7.06 -12.19 -4.52
N SER A 539 5.93 -11.74 -3.97
CA SER A 539 5.89 -11.04 -2.67
C SER A 539 6.36 -11.94 -1.52
N ALA A 540 6.00 -13.22 -1.55
CA ALA A 540 6.48 -14.21 -0.57
C ALA A 540 8.01 -14.37 -0.63
N GLY A 541 8.59 -14.43 -1.82
CA GLY A 541 10.05 -14.47 -2.01
C GLY A 541 10.76 -13.23 -1.47
N PHE A 542 10.25 -12.03 -1.73
CA PHE A 542 10.82 -10.79 -1.17
C PHE A 542 10.66 -10.69 0.35
N SER A 543 9.50 -11.11 0.88
CA SER A 543 9.26 -11.12 2.33
C SER A 543 10.21 -12.09 3.05
N LEU A 544 10.46 -13.27 2.48
CA LEU A 544 11.44 -14.21 3.01
C LEU A 544 12.85 -13.63 2.99
N GLN A 545 13.26 -13.00 1.89
CA GLN A 545 14.57 -12.33 1.79
C GLN A 545 14.75 -11.31 2.90
N THR A 546 13.76 -10.46 3.15
CA THR A 546 13.79 -9.42 4.18
C THR A 546 13.83 -10.02 5.59
N ALA A 547 13.03 -11.06 5.84
CA ALA A 547 12.98 -11.73 7.13
C ALA A 547 14.32 -12.42 7.48
N LEU A 548 15.04 -12.95 6.49
CA LEU A 548 16.33 -13.59 6.68
C LEU A 548 17.48 -12.58 6.84
N ALA A 549 17.35 -11.37 6.33
CA ALA A 549 18.36 -10.31 6.47
C ALA A 549 18.35 -9.66 7.87
N GLY A 550 17.21 -9.68 8.59
CA GLY A 550 17.00 -8.93 9.84
C GLY A 550 17.10 -9.74 11.15
N THR A 551 17.12 -11.09 11.13
CA THR A 551 17.04 -11.90 12.37
C THR A 551 17.79 -13.21 12.27
N ARG A 552 18.20 -13.74 13.48
CA ARG A 552 18.65 -15.13 13.64
C ARG A 552 17.65 -16.08 13.00
N SER A 553 18.14 -16.95 12.11
CA SER A 553 17.38 -17.96 11.36
C SER A 553 16.35 -18.68 12.25
N ARG A 554 15.06 -18.38 12.08
CA ARG A 554 13.98 -19.16 12.73
C ARG A 554 13.73 -20.41 11.88
N PRO A 555 13.73 -21.62 12.48
CA PRO A 555 13.35 -22.83 11.76
C PRO A 555 11.92 -22.70 11.25
N GLY A 556 11.66 -23.19 10.03
CA GLY A 556 10.30 -23.20 9.44
C GLY A 556 9.90 -21.96 8.63
N LEU A 557 10.70 -20.88 8.54
CA LEU A 557 10.35 -19.70 7.75
C LEU A 557 10.12 -20.01 6.25
N VAL A 558 10.95 -20.87 5.67
CA VAL A 558 10.82 -21.26 4.25
C VAL A 558 9.51 -22.02 4.00
N SER A 559 9.20 -23.02 4.85
CA SER A 559 7.95 -23.79 4.72
C SER A 559 6.71 -22.93 4.98
N SER A 560 6.77 -22.01 5.93
CA SER A 560 5.70 -21.04 6.19
C SER A 560 5.48 -20.12 4.98
N ALA A 561 6.55 -19.59 4.39
CA ALA A 561 6.47 -18.75 3.21
C ALA A 561 5.84 -19.48 2.01
N ILE A 562 6.22 -20.75 1.77
CA ILE A 562 5.63 -21.58 0.72
C ILE A 562 4.14 -21.82 1.00
N ARG A 563 3.76 -22.27 2.20
CA ARG A 563 2.36 -22.57 2.56
C ARG A 563 1.46 -21.33 2.40
N THR A 564 1.89 -20.20 2.93
CA THR A 564 1.13 -18.94 2.82
C THR A 564 1.02 -18.50 1.36
N SER A 565 2.10 -18.58 0.59
CA SER A 565 2.09 -18.24 -0.83
C SER A 565 1.16 -19.16 -1.62
N VAL A 566 1.20 -20.47 -1.41
CA VAL A 566 0.32 -21.45 -2.07
C VAL A 566 -1.14 -21.18 -1.71
N LEU A 567 -1.47 -20.97 -0.43
CA LEU A 567 -2.84 -20.70 0.01
C LEU A 567 -3.41 -19.45 -0.68
N LEU A 568 -2.66 -18.35 -0.66
CA LEU A 568 -3.10 -17.10 -1.28
C LEU A 568 -3.18 -17.23 -2.81
N THR A 569 -2.26 -17.97 -3.44
CA THR A 569 -2.28 -18.19 -4.90
C THR A 569 -3.44 -19.11 -5.31
N VAL A 570 -3.81 -20.10 -4.49
CA VAL A 570 -5.02 -20.94 -4.72
C VAL A 570 -6.27 -20.05 -4.70
N VAL A 571 -6.41 -19.17 -3.72
CA VAL A 571 -7.56 -18.26 -3.64
C VAL A 571 -7.57 -17.30 -4.84
N ALA A 572 -6.45 -16.65 -5.14
CA ALA A 572 -6.37 -15.70 -6.25
C ALA A 572 -6.54 -16.38 -7.62
N GLY A 573 -5.96 -17.57 -7.81
CA GLY A 573 -6.10 -18.38 -9.03
C GLY A 573 -7.53 -18.92 -9.20
N GLY A 574 -8.16 -19.34 -8.10
CA GLY A 574 -9.57 -19.74 -8.09
C GLY A 574 -10.51 -18.58 -8.48
N LEU A 575 -10.27 -17.38 -7.94
CA LEU A 575 -10.98 -16.16 -8.34
C LEU A 575 -10.75 -15.84 -9.83
N LEU A 576 -9.52 -16.01 -10.32
CA LEU A 576 -9.20 -15.79 -11.72
C LEU A 576 -9.94 -16.77 -12.63
N ILE A 577 -10.03 -18.04 -12.29
CA ILE A 577 -10.82 -19.05 -13.03
C ILE A 577 -12.31 -18.68 -13.01
N LEU A 578 -12.84 -18.21 -11.89
CA LEU A 578 -14.25 -17.88 -11.73
C LEU A 578 -14.63 -16.58 -12.45
N ILE A 579 -13.85 -15.51 -12.26
CA ILE A 579 -14.18 -14.16 -12.74
C ILE A 579 -13.62 -13.89 -14.14
N GLY A 580 -12.47 -14.48 -14.47
CA GLY A 580 -11.77 -14.24 -15.74
C GLY A 580 -12.63 -14.43 -17.01
N PRO A 581 -13.40 -15.51 -17.13
CA PRO A 581 -14.28 -15.70 -18.30
C PRO A 581 -15.34 -14.61 -18.46
N PHE A 582 -15.87 -14.08 -17.34
CA PHE A 582 -16.83 -12.97 -17.40
C PHE A 582 -16.18 -11.67 -17.85
N LEU A 583 -14.97 -11.39 -17.35
CA LEU A 583 -14.20 -10.21 -17.77
C LEU A 583 -13.84 -10.28 -19.25
N LEU A 584 -13.42 -11.44 -19.75
CA LEU A 584 -13.08 -11.62 -21.16
C LEU A 584 -14.33 -11.49 -22.06
N ARG A 585 -15.48 -12.02 -21.65
CA ARG A 585 -16.76 -11.83 -22.37
C ARG A 585 -17.20 -10.36 -22.39
N PHE A 586 -16.98 -9.63 -21.28
CA PHE A 586 -17.29 -8.20 -21.20
C PHE A 586 -16.44 -7.37 -22.18
N LEU A 587 -15.18 -7.78 -22.45
CA LEU A 587 -14.30 -7.12 -23.40
C LEU A 587 -14.66 -7.40 -24.87
N GLY A 588 -15.47 -8.40 -25.13
CA GLY A 588 -15.99 -8.71 -26.48
C GLY A 588 -15.72 -10.15 -26.94
N PRO A 589 -16.33 -10.56 -28.05
CA PRO A 589 -16.27 -11.93 -28.57
C PRO A 589 -14.83 -12.35 -28.94
N ASP A 590 -14.00 -11.42 -29.42
CA ASP A 590 -12.61 -11.69 -29.81
C ASP A 590 -11.73 -12.11 -28.62
N TYR A 591 -12.08 -11.66 -27.42
CA TYR A 591 -11.37 -12.01 -26.17
C TYR A 591 -12.01 -13.20 -25.45
N ALA A 592 -13.30 -13.45 -25.69
CA ALA A 592 -14.08 -14.46 -24.98
C ALA A 592 -13.48 -15.86 -25.11
N SER A 593 -12.98 -16.23 -26.29
CA SER A 593 -12.38 -17.55 -26.56
C SER A 593 -11.08 -17.82 -25.77
N ALA A 594 -10.38 -16.76 -25.35
CA ALA A 594 -9.11 -16.88 -24.63
C ALA A 594 -9.26 -17.36 -23.17
N TRP A 595 -10.50 -17.54 -22.66
CA TRP A 595 -10.73 -18.07 -21.31
C TRP A 595 -10.06 -19.44 -21.07
N VAL A 596 -9.91 -20.24 -22.12
CA VAL A 596 -9.28 -21.58 -22.09
C VAL A 596 -7.82 -21.51 -21.62
N LEU A 597 -7.14 -20.37 -21.78
CA LEU A 597 -5.75 -20.17 -21.37
C LEU A 597 -5.63 -20.05 -19.84
N ILE A 598 -6.66 -19.58 -19.15
CA ILE A 598 -6.66 -19.33 -17.70
C ILE A 598 -6.39 -20.62 -16.90
N PRO A 599 -7.16 -21.72 -17.08
CA PRO A 599 -6.93 -22.96 -16.34
C PRO A 599 -5.59 -23.64 -16.68
N ILE A 600 -4.98 -23.32 -17.84
CA ILE A 600 -3.65 -23.82 -18.22
C ILE A 600 -2.55 -23.05 -17.45
N LEU A 601 -2.71 -21.75 -17.23
CA LEU A 601 -1.73 -20.91 -16.56
C LEU A 601 -1.78 -21.03 -15.02
N VAL A 602 -2.95 -21.26 -14.40
CA VAL A 602 -3.11 -21.29 -12.95
C VAL A 602 -2.22 -22.33 -12.24
N PRO A 603 -2.07 -23.58 -12.73
CA PRO A 603 -1.14 -24.54 -12.13
C PRO A 603 0.31 -24.05 -12.10
N ALA A 604 0.75 -23.35 -13.15
CA ALA A 604 2.09 -22.78 -13.21
C ALA A 604 2.29 -21.66 -12.18
N LEU A 605 1.25 -20.86 -11.92
CA LEU A 605 1.27 -19.86 -10.85
C LEU A 605 1.45 -20.50 -9.47
N LEU A 606 0.86 -21.66 -9.22
CA LEU A 606 1.05 -22.41 -7.98
C LEU A 606 2.48 -22.97 -7.87
N LEU A 607 3.02 -23.50 -8.96
CA LEU A 607 4.40 -24.00 -9.01
C LEU A 607 5.42 -22.86 -8.78
N SER A 608 5.10 -21.64 -9.25
CA SER A 608 5.95 -20.48 -9.04
C SER A 608 6.09 -20.06 -7.56
N CYS A 609 5.20 -20.52 -6.66
CA CYS A 609 5.35 -20.29 -5.23
C CYS A 609 6.66 -20.89 -4.68
N VAL A 610 7.07 -22.02 -5.20
CA VAL A 610 8.32 -22.67 -4.79
C VAL A 610 9.52 -21.96 -5.39
N THR A 611 9.48 -21.62 -6.69
CA THR A 611 10.60 -20.97 -7.38
C THR A 611 10.88 -19.58 -6.81
N GLN A 612 9.85 -18.78 -6.55
CA GLN A 612 10.02 -17.41 -6.02
C GLN A 612 10.54 -17.41 -4.57
N VAL A 613 10.09 -18.36 -3.72
CA VAL A 613 10.64 -18.56 -2.38
C VAL A 613 12.09 -19.00 -2.43
N TYR A 614 12.44 -19.91 -3.35
CA TYR A 614 13.84 -20.33 -3.60
C TYR A 614 14.70 -19.13 -4.03
N TYR A 615 14.25 -18.30 -4.97
CA TYR A 615 15.00 -17.09 -5.37
C TYR A 615 15.17 -16.12 -4.21
N GLY A 616 14.15 -15.96 -3.35
CA GLY A 616 14.25 -15.15 -2.13
C GLY A 616 15.31 -15.66 -1.15
N LEU A 617 15.37 -16.98 -0.93
CA LEU A 617 16.38 -17.63 -0.11
C LEU A 617 17.80 -17.44 -0.70
N CYS A 618 17.97 -17.66 -2.01
CA CYS A 618 19.25 -17.49 -2.69
C CYS A 618 19.76 -16.04 -2.62
N ARG A 619 18.87 -15.04 -2.76
CA ARG A 619 19.23 -13.62 -2.57
C ARG A 619 19.71 -13.35 -1.14
N ALA A 620 19.01 -13.87 -0.14
CA ALA A 620 19.39 -13.70 1.26
C ALA A 620 20.72 -14.37 1.63
N GLN A 621 21.09 -15.46 0.91
CA GLN A 621 22.33 -16.19 1.13
C GLN A 621 23.49 -15.77 0.19
N GLY A 622 23.29 -14.79 -0.68
CA GLY A 622 24.29 -14.36 -1.67
C GLY A 622 24.52 -15.36 -2.83
N ARG A 623 23.62 -16.35 -3.01
CA ARG A 623 23.74 -17.41 -4.04
C ARG A 623 23.10 -16.99 -5.37
N LEU A 624 23.40 -15.80 -5.83
CA LEU A 624 22.75 -15.21 -7.02
C LEU A 624 23.05 -15.96 -8.31
N VAL A 625 24.27 -16.46 -8.49
CA VAL A 625 24.67 -17.21 -9.70
C VAL A 625 23.81 -18.47 -9.86
N GLU A 626 23.58 -19.20 -8.78
CA GLU A 626 22.76 -20.42 -8.79
C GLU A 626 21.31 -20.12 -9.17
N SER A 627 20.69 -19.14 -8.53
CA SER A 627 19.30 -18.75 -8.83
C SER A 627 19.16 -18.17 -10.25
N THR A 628 20.17 -17.44 -10.74
CA THR A 628 20.20 -16.93 -12.11
C THR A 628 20.30 -18.05 -13.14
N ALA A 629 21.09 -19.08 -12.86
CA ALA A 629 21.16 -20.26 -13.72
C ALA A 629 19.81 -20.99 -13.83
N VAL A 630 19.12 -21.21 -12.69
CA VAL A 630 17.80 -21.85 -12.70
C VAL A 630 16.78 -21.00 -13.47
N ALA A 631 16.72 -19.70 -13.22
CA ALA A 631 15.83 -18.78 -13.93
C ALA A 631 16.17 -18.70 -15.44
N GLY A 632 17.46 -18.69 -15.78
CA GLY A 632 17.94 -18.69 -17.17
C GLY A 632 17.57 -19.95 -17.93
N VAL A 633 17.70 -21.13 -17.32
CA VAL A 633 17.25 -22.39 -17.91
C VAL A 633 15.74 -22.38 -18.13
N ALA A 634 14.95 -21.94 -17.14
CA ALA A 634 13.51 -21.80 -17.30
C ALA A 634 13.14 -20.85 -18.45
N ALA A 635 13.79 -19.69 -18.53
CA ALA A 635 13.59 -18.74 -19.61
C ALA A 635 13.97 -19.32 -20.98
N ALA A 636 15.08 -20.05 -21.09
CA ALA A 636 15.51 -20.71 -22.32
C ALA A 636 14.53 -21.81 -22.76
N LEU A 637 14.03 -22.62 -21.84
CA LEU A 637 13.01 -23.65 -22.11
C LEU A 637 11.70 -23.05 -22.67
N ILE A 638 11.38 -21.80 -22.32
CA ILE A 638 10.22 -21.09 -22.86
C ILE A 638 10.57 -20.43 -24.20
N LEU A 639 11.63 -19.59 -24.23
CA LEU A 639 11.87 -18.67 -25.34
C LEU A 639 12.42 -19.35 -26.59
N VAL A 640 13.25 -20.40 -26.43
CA VAL A 640 13.87 -21.08 -27.59
C VAL A 640 12.82 -21.76 -28.48
N PRO A 641 11.87 -22.58 -27.95
CA PRO A 641 10.86 -23.21 -28.79
C PRO A 641 9.61 -22.34 -29.03
N ALA A 642 9.51 -21.15 -28.40
CA ALA A 642 8.28 -20.36 -28.38
C ALA A 642 7.70 -20.09 -29.78
N ALA A 643 8.51 -19.69 -30.75
CA ALA A 643 8.04 -19.38 -32.10
C ALA A 643 7.50 -20.65 -32.83
N ALA A 644 8.19 -21.77 -32.73
CA ALA A 644 7.76 -23.03 -33.32
C ALA A 644 6.48 -23.55 -32.67
N VAL A 645 6.39 -23.49 -31.33
CA VAL A 645 5.21 -23.90 -30.56
C VAL A 645 4.02 -22.98 -30.84
N ALA A 646 4.26 -21.67 -30.94
CA ALA A 646 3.20 -20.72 -31.32
C ALA A 646 2.65 -21.03 -32.70
N HIS A 647 3.51 -21.23 -33.69
CA HIS A 647 3.10 -21.55 -35.06
C HIS A 647 2.30 -22.85 -35.16
N GLN A 648 2.70 -23.89 -34.41
CA GLN A 648 2.08 -25.21 -34.47
C GLN A 648 0.83 -25.37 -33.60
N TYR A 649 0.85 -24.79 -32.40
CA TYR A 649 -0.19 -25.03 -31.37
C TYR A 649 -0.89 -23.75 -30.87
N GLY A 650 -0.60 -22.60 -31.48
CA GLY A 650 -1.20 -21.31 -31.16
C GLY A 650 -0.97 -20.86 -29.70
N LEU A 651 -1.91 -20.09 -29.17
CA LEU A 651 -1.85 -19.52 -27.81
C LEU A 651 -1.91 -20.62 -26.73
N THR A 652 -2.61 -21.69 -26.96
CA THR A 652 -2.69 -22.83 -26.04
C THR A 652 -1.34 -23.48 -25.86
N GLY A 653 -0.59 -23.68 -26.98
CA GLY A 653 0.76 -24.22 -26.96
C GLY A 653 1.72 -23.35 -26.14
N ILE A 654 1.69 -22.04 -26.33
CA ILE A 654 2.51 -21.09 -25.56
C ILE A 654 2.19 -21.14 -24.07
N SER A 655 0.89 -21.22 -23.70
CA SER A 655 0.46 -21.34 -22.29
C SER A 655 0.94 -22.65 -21.67
N MET A 656 0.84 -23.77 -22.38
CA MET A 656 1.36 -25.06 -21.93
C MET A 656 2.89 -25.06 -21.80
N LEU A 657 3.60 -24.49 -22.78
CA LEU A 657 5.05 -24.37 -22.75
C LEU A 657 5.53 -23.59 -21.50
N TRP A 658 4.88 -22.46 -21.20
CA TRP A 658 5.19 -21.70 -20.00
C TRP A 658 4.91 -22.52 -18.72
N SER A 659 3.81 -23.25 -18.68
CA SER A 659 3.44 -24.07 -17.52
C SER A 659 4.40 -25.23 -17.29
N LEU A 660 4.85 -25.88 -18.35
CA LEU A 660 5.85 -26.97 -18.28
C LEU A 660 7.22 -26.46 -17.81
N ALA A 661 7.65 -25.30 -18.31
CA ALA A 661 8.91 -24.68 -17.89
C ALA A 661 8.88 -24.26 -16.42
N GLN A 662 7.76 -23.71 -15.95
CA GLN A 662 7.57 -23.40 -14.51
C GLN A 662 7.59 -24.69 -13.66
N GLY A 663 7.03 -25.81 -14.17
CA GLY A 663 7.11 -27.10 -13.53
C GLY A 663 8.56 -27.60 -13.38
N ALA A 664 9.34 -27.53 -14.46
CA ALA A 664 10.76 -27.89 -14.42
C ALA A 664 11.55 -27.02 -13.45
N ALA A 665 11.35 -25.71 -13.48
CA ALA A 665 11.97 -24.79 -12.52
C ALA A 665 11.58 -25.10 -11.06
N ALA A 666 10.31 -25.40 -10.81
CA ALA A 666 9.82 -25.75 -9.48
C ALA A 666 10.41 -27.07 -8.95
N LEU A 667 10.60 -28.08 -9.81
CA LEU A 667 11.27 -29.34 -9.45
C LEU A 667 12.73 -29.09 -9.05
N ILE A 668 13.47 -28.30 -9.84
CA ILE A 668 14.86 -27.94 -9.52
C ILE A 668 14.90 -27.15 -8.21
N ALA A 669 14.03 -26.16 -8.04
CA ALA A 669 13.95 -25.32 -6.85
C ALA A 669 13.61 -26.17 -5.60
N SER A 670 12.66 -27.10 -5.71
CA SER A 670 12.28 -28.00 -4.61
C SER A 670 13.46 -28.87 -4.15
N TRP A 671 14.14 -29.51 -5.10
CA TRP A 671 15.34 -30.30 -4.82
C TRP A 671 16.42 -29.46 -4.13
N ARG A 672 16.70 -28.27 -4.65
CA ARG A 672 17.70 -27.35 -4.05
C ARG A 672 17.30 -26.87 -2.66
N LEU A 673 16.03 -26.55 -2.42
CA LEU A 673 15.53 -26.21 -1.10
C LEU A 673 15.73 -27.33 -0.08
N LEU A 674 15.46 -28.59 -0.47
CA LEU A 674 15.71 -29.75 0.38
C LEU A 674 17.19 -29.85 0.74
N VAL A 675 18.10 -29.75 -0.24
CA VAL A 675 19.56 -29.81 0.02
C VAL A 675 20.02 -28.68 0.94
N LEU A 676 19.55 -27.44 0.71
CA LEU A 676 19.94 -26.27 1.48
C LEU A 676 19.40 -26.28 2.93
N THR A 677 18.23 -26.87 3.16
CA THR A 677 17.64 -26.98 4.49
C THR A 677 18.26 -28.11 5.30
N HIS A 678 18.61 -29.26 4.67
CA HIS A 678 19.29 -30.38 5.34
C HIS A 678 20.74 -30.04 5.72
N ALA A 679 21.48 -29.37 4.86
CA ALA A 679 22.85 -28.95 5.16
C ALA A 679 22.96 -28.04 6.40
N LYS A 680 21.95 -27.17 6.64
CA LYS A 680 21.87 -26.35 7.87
C LYS A 680 21.52 -27.17 9.10
N ALA A 681 20.68 -28.17 9.00
CA ALA A 681 20.32 -29.05 10.12
C ALA A 681 21.53 -29.84 10.60
N SER A 682 22.35 -30.33 9.66
CA SER A 682 23.59 -31.11 9.98
C SER A 682 24.65 -30.21 10.62
N SER A 683 24.81 -28.99 10.20
CA SER A 683 25.78 -28.05 10.82
C SER A 683 25.36 -27.56 12.21
N SER A 684 24.05 -27.43 12.49
CA SER A 684 23.54 -27.10 13.82
C SER A 684 23.67 -28.26 14.79
N ALA A 685 23.54 -29.50 14.31
CA ALA A 685 23.73 -30.69 15.14
C ALA A 685 25.20 -30.95 15.50
N ALA A 686 26.14 -30.56 14.62
CA ALA A 686 27.57 -30.68 14.84
C ALA A 686 28.15 -29.68 15.85
N VAL A 687 27.43 -28.60 16.18
CA VAL A 687 27.87 -27.59 17.16
C VAL A 687 27.35 -27.88 18.58
N GLN A 688 26.47 -28.84 18.76
CA GLN A 688 26.01 -29.31 20.07
C GLN A 688 26.77 -30.59 20.51
N ILE A 689 28.09 -30.47 20.71
CA ILE A 689 28.83 -31.43 21.53
C ILE A 689 28.89 -30.85 22.95
N PRO A 690 28.34 -31.53 23.96
CA PRO A 690 28.43 -31.03 25.33
C PRO A 690 29.87 -31.19 25.83
N SER A 691 30.47 -30.09 26.24
CA SER A 691 31.66 -30.19 27.12
C SER A 691 31.19 -30.53 28.52
N SER A 692 31.06 -31.83 28.78
CA SER A 692 30.95 -32.40 30.11
C SER A 692 32.13 -33.35 30.32
N ALA A 693 33.24 -32.80 30.78
CA ALA A 693 34.20 -33.55 31.58
C ALA A 693 35.22 -32.57 32.17
N ASN A 694 35.35 -32.66 33.48
CA ASN A 694 36.44 -32.16 34.36
C ASN A 694 36.22 -30.77 34.97
N GLN A 695 35.49 -30.75 36.08
CA GLN A 695 35.87 -30.02 37.28
C GLN A 695 36.10 -31.03 38.44
N GLU A 696 37.32 -31.34 38.69
CA GLU A 696 37.77 -31.84 40.02
C GLU A 696 38.11 -30.63 40.90
N PRO A 697 37.77 -30.67 42.18
CA PRO A 697 38.04 -29.60 43.10
C PRO A 697 39.41 -29.78 43.78
N THR A 698 40.32 -28.87 43.63
CA THR A 698 41.47 -28.74 44.54
C THR A 698 41.35 -27.46 45.35
N GLY A 699 40.95 -27.62 46.60
CA GLY A 699 41.17 -26.62 47.64
C GLY A 699 42.65 -26.52 47.97
N LYS A 700 43.08 -25.34 48.41
CA LYS A 700 43.97 -25.09 49.56
C LYS A 700 44.14 -23.61 49.82
N GLU A 701 43.81 -23.30 51.06
CA GLU A 701 44.16 -22.24 52.00
C GLU A 701 45.45 -21.44 51.78
N THR A 702 45.34 -20.15 51.95
CA THR A 702 46.05 -19.17 52.81
C THR A 702 47.57 -19.21 52.89
N PRO A 703 48.29 -18.09 53.30
CA PRO A 703 47.85 -17.03 54.22
C PRO A 703 47.68 -15.65 53.58
#